data_60f9f848b3f2fb06457500264b280500
#
_entry.id   60f9f848b3f2fb06457500264b280500
#
_cell.length_a   1.000
_cell.length_b   1.000
_cell.length_c   1.000
_cell.angle_alpha   90.00
_cell.angle_beta   90.00
_cell.angle_gamma   90.00
#
_symmetry.space_group_name_H-M   'P 1'
#
loop_
_entity.id
_entity.type
_entity.pdbx_description
1 polymer ?
#
loop_
_entity_poly.entity_id
_entity_poly.type
_entity_poly.pdbx_seq_one_letter_code
_entity_poly.pdbx_strand_id
1 'polypeptide(L)'
;MVRKYIFGEPIETDAVVKELASSAWSDGVFQKKEDGFHYSLKEDEIVYGLGENVRGINKRGWRYISNCSDNPNHCENTNSLYGAHNFIMVGDGVHETYGLFVDTPGRVTFDIGYTDIDDLCISMEEENYKIYLIEAASYRDVVKEFRELIGRSYIAPRWAFGYGQSRWSYDTADEVREVAAEYKKHNIPIDSIYLDIDYMERYKDFTINRDSFADFEELVEEMRKENIHLVPIIDGGVKKEDGYGVYEEGKANGYFCKDENGEDFIIGVWPGKCCFPDMLDDKARQWFGDKYRILIDKGIDGFWNDMNEPAIFYSEKHLKEVFEKMEDYKKMNLDVNTFFEMTGMIGGICNNPEDYASFYHNYKGRRYRHDQVHNLFGYYMTRSASEAFERYVPEKRILLFSRASYIGMHRFGGIWQGDNASWWSHLKMNVKMMPSLNMCGFLYTGADVGGFGADATEDLVLRWLEFAVFTPLLRNHSARGTRRQEVYRFSHVEKFADVIGVRYQILPYIYSEYMKAALRNTMMFNPLAFLYGEDALARQVEDQLFIGENVMVAPVCEQNVSGRVVYFPERMKQLIFKNGIVEEAKVYEKGFSYVEMPMGTVHIFLREGYLFPVAKGGKCVEDVDFEDLKLYSFGEEIKPYEYYLDDGETKDFTIESHVRMLSC
;
A
#
# COMPACT_ATOMS: atom_id res chain seq x y z
N MET A 1 -24.14 5.27 -12.92
CA MET A 1 -24.50 4.10 -13.79
C MET A 1 -23.22 3.39 -14.21
N VAL A 2 -23.17 2.04 -14.11
CA VAL A 2 -21.99 1.25 -14.53
C VAL A 2 -22.32 0.45 -15.76
N ARG A 3 -21.49 0.53 -16.81
CA ARG A 3 -21.62 -0.27 -18.05
C ARG A 3 -20.36 -1.15 -18.21
N LYS A 4 -20.56 -2.42 -18.60
CA LYS A 4 -19.50 -3.38 -18.89
C LYS A 4 -19.38 -3.63 -20.39
N TYR A 5 -18.16 -3.61 -20.88
CA TYR A 5 -17.82 -3.93 -22.27
C TYR A 5 -16.76 -5.04 -22.29
N ILE A 6 -16.85 -5.95 -23.26
CA ILE A 6 -15.94 -7.08 -23.42
C ILE A 6 -15.33 -7.02 -24.81
N PHE A 7 -14.01 -7.10 -24.88
CA PHE A 7 -13.24 -7.18 -26.12
C PHE A 7 -12.49 -8.51 -26.15
N GLY A 8 -12.66 -9.26 -27.24
CA GLY A 8 -12.05 -10.58 -27.40
C GLY A 8 -12.49 -11.61 -26.35
N GLU A 9 -11.54 -12.43 -25.88
CA GLU A 9 -11.71 -13.45 -24.83
C GLU A 9 -10.82 -13.08 -23.62
N PRO A 10 -11.25 -12.16 -22.74
CA PRO A 10 -10.43 -11.67 -21.64
C PRO A 10 -10.04 -12.77 -20.64
N ILE A 11 -8.83 -12.67 -20.11
CA ILE A 11 -8.40 -13.46 -18.96
C ILE A 11 -9.21 -12.97 -17.74
N GLU A 12 -9.79 -13.92 -17.00
CA GLU A 12 -10.54 -13.58 -15.78
C GLU A 12 -9.57 -13.20 -14.65
N THR A 13 -9.75 -12.03 -14.07
CA THR A 13 -8.86 -11.50 -13.00
C THR A 13 -9.41 -11.68 -11.60
N ASP A 14 -10.70 -12.02 -11.48
CA ASP A 14 -11.45 -11.99 -10.21
C ASP A 14 -11.46 -10.61 -9.52
N ALA A 15 -11.15 -9.53 -10.26
CA ALA A 15 -11.16 -8.16 -9.71
C ALA A 15 -12.56 -7.67 -9.37
N VAL A 16 -13.54 -8.03 -10.18
CA VAL A 16 -14.94 -7.60 -10.08
C VAL A 16 -15.78 -8.67 -9.41
N VAL A 17 -16.59 -8.26 -8.43
CA VAL A 17 -17.49 -9.15 -7.68
C VAL A 17 -18.96 -8.99 -8.07
N LYS A 18 -19.32 -7.85 -8.69
CA LYS A 18 -20.69 -7.55 -9.09
C LYS A 18 -20.92 -8.01 -10.53
N GLU A 19 -21.83 -8.95 -10.73
CA GLU A 19 -22.20 -9.37 -12.07
C GLU A 19 -22.95 -8.27 -12.82
N LEU A 20 -22.49 -7.97 -14.03
CA LEU A 20 -23.11 -7.02 -14.94
C LEU A 20 -23.26 -7.63 -16.33
N ALA A 21 -24.41 -7.38 -16.97
CA ALA A 21 -24.57 -7.70 -18.37
C ALA A 21 -23.62 -6.86 -19.24
N SER A 22 -23.02 -7.46 -20.25
CA SER A 22 -22.18 -6.73 -21.19
C SER A 22 -23.00 -6.00 -22.24
N SER A 23 -22.54 -4.83 -22.65
CA SER A 23 -23.06 -4.03 -23.76
C SER A 23 -22.09 -4.06 -24.95
N ALA A 24 -22.59 -3.80 -26.14
CA ALA A 24 -21.73 -3.49 -27.27
C ALA A 24 -21.11 -2.10 -27.07
N TRP A 25 -19.82 -1.94 -27.39
CA TRP A 25 -19.19 -0.65 -27.34
C TRP A 25 -19.84 0.31 -28.37
N SER A 26 -20.06 1.53 -27.94
CA SER A 26 -20.42 2.64 -28.81
C SER A 26 -19.64 3.86 -28.33
N ASP A 27 -19.02 4.56 -29.24
CA ASP A 27 -18.31 5.80 -28.91
C ASP A 27 -19.24 6.82 -28.26
N GLY A 28 -18.73 7.39 -27.20
CA GLY A 28 -19.39 8.39 -26.40
C GLY A 28 -18.36 9.40 -25.91
N VAL A 29 -18.26 9.59 -24.60
CA VAL A 29 -17.24 10.45 -23.98
C VAL A 29 -15.83 9.88 -24.19
N PHE A 30 -15.69 8.55 -24.18
CA PHE A 30 -14.50 7.85 -24.64
C PHE A 30 -14.71 7.34 -26.05
N GLN A 31 -13.70 7.53 -26.92
CA GLN A 31 -13.69 7.08 -28.32
C GLN A 31 -12.65 5.98 -28.50
N LYS A 32 -13.05 4.86 -29.10
CA LYS A 32 -12.12 3.77 -29.42
C LYS A 32 -11.45 4.04 -30.78
N LYS A 33 -10.11 4.17 -30.77
CA LYS A 33 -9.27 4.26 -31.97
C LYS A 33 -8.36 3.02 -32.11
N GLU A 34 -7.50 2.99 -33.13
CA GLU A 34 -6.57 1.87 -33.36
C GLU A 34 -5.56 1.69 -32.23
N ASP A 35 -5.11 2.79 -31.62
CA ASP A 35 -4.07 2.87 -30.57
C ASP A 35 -4.63 2.82 -29.14
N GLY A 36 -5.95 2.85 -28.95
CA GLY A 36 -6.57 2.76 -27.62
C GLY A 36 -7.90 3.48 -27.45
N PHE A 37 -8.21 3.82 -26.21
CA PHE A 37 -9.37 4.63 -25.84
C PHE A 37 -8.94 6.06 -25.59
N HIS A 38 -9.58 7.01 -26.24
CA HIS A 38 -9.28 8.43 -26.16
C HIS A 38 -10.40 9.20 -25.48
N TYR A 39 -10.01 10.17 -24.67
CA TYR A 39 -10.87 11.16 -24.07
C TYR A 39 -10.28 12.56 -24.28
N SER A 40 -11.08 13.48 -24.82
CA SER A 40 -10.65 14.88 -25.01
C SER A 40 -10.73 15.63 -23.68
N LEU A 41 -9.56 15.91 -23.09
CA LEU A 41 -9.40 16.59 -21.82
C LEU A 41 -9.73 18.08 -21.96
N LYS A 42 -10.62 18.61 -21.12
CA LYS A 42 -10.87 20.04 -20.99
C LYS A 42 -9.88 20.69 -20.00
N GLU A 43 -9.72 21.99 -20.09
CA GLU A 43 -8.74 22.75 -19.30
C GLU A 43 -8.95 22.56 -17.77
N ASP A 44 -10.21 22.58 -17.32
CA ASP A 44 -10.59 22.53 -15.90
C ASP A 44 -10.71 21.11 -15.34
N GLU A 45 -10.58 20.07 -16.17
CA GLU A 45 -10.73 18.69 -15.75
C GLU A 45 -9.48 18.16 -15.05
N ILE A 46 -9.71 17.38 -13.99
CA ILE A 46 -8.69 16.68 -13.22
C ILE A 46 -8.84 15.18 -13.47
N VAL A 47 -7.72 14.49 -13.59
CA VAL A 47 -7.68 13.04 -13.68
C VAL A 47 -7.15 12.47 -12.39
N TYR A 48 -7.97 11.70 -11.69
CA TYR A 48 -7.63 10.99 -10.45
C TYR A 48 -7.48 9.50 -10.69
N GLY A 49 -6.88 8.77 -9.75
CA GLY A 49 -6.83 7.30 -9.76
C GLY A 49 -5.42 6.75 -9.82
N LEU A 50 -5.27 5.60 -10.51
CA LEU A 50 -4.04 4.83 -10.70
C LEU A 50 -3.37 4.36 -9.39
N GLY A 51 -4.05 4.46 -8.24
CA GLY A 51 -3.60 3.93 -6.94
C GLY A 51 -2.16 4.28 -6.59
N GLU A 52 -1.28 3.31 -6.59
CA GLU A 52 0.14 3.45 -6.29
C GLU A 52 0.91 3.96 -7.50
N ASN A 53 1.17 5.25 -7.52
CA ASN A 53 1.95 5.91 -8.58
C ASN A 53 2.62 7.18 -8.09
N VAL A 54 3.70 7.58 -8.77
CA VAL A 54 4.43 8.83 -8.51
C VAL A 54 3.58 10.07 -8.82
N ARG A 55 4.13 11.24 -8.53
CA ARG A 55 3.59 12.58 -8.81
C ARG A 55 2.40 12.96 -7.94
N GLY A 56 1.51 13.79 -8.47
CA GLY A 56 0.41 14.38 -7.74
C GLY A 56 -0.85 13.52 -7.63
N ILE A 57 -1.85 14.07 -6.96
CA ILE A 57 -3.22 13.52 -6.95
C ILE A 57 -3.84 13.67 -8.34
N ASN A 58 -3.64 14.83 -8.99
CA ASN A 58 -3.95 15.03 -10.40
C ASN A 58 -2.91 14.33 -11.26
N LYS A 59 -3.34 13.41 -12.10
CA LYS A 59 -2.48 12.57 -12.93
C LYS A 59 -2.15 13.18 -14.31
N ARG A 60 -2.66 14.36 -14.65
CA ARG A 60 -2.36 15.03 -15.93
C ARG A 60 -0.87 15.38 -16.09
N GLY A 61 -0.41 15.35 -17.31
CA GLY A 61 0.95 15.75 -17.70
C GLY A 61 1.97 14.61 -17.57
N TRP A 62 1.53 13.36 -17.51
CA TRP A 62 2.45 12.22 -17.44
C TRP A 62 1.91 10.96 -18.13
N ARG A 63 2.83 10.04 -18.41
CA ARG A 63 2.54 8.70 -18.92
C ARG A 63 2.80 7.68 -17.83
N TYR A 64 1.76 6.97 -17.41
CA TYR A 64 1.82 5.90 -16.40
C TYR A 64 1.71 4.54 -17.08
N ILE A 65 2.45 3.57 -16.54
CA ILE A 65 2.42 2.18 -16.98
C ILE A 65 1.92 1.35 -15.80
N SER A 66 0.76 0.75 -15.95
CA SER A 66 0.23 -0.17 -14.96
C SER A 66 0.83 -1.55 -15.18
N ASN A 67 1.87 -1.87 -14.42
CA ASN A 67 2.61 -3.13 -14.45
C ASN A 67 3.43 -3.24 -13.17
N CYS A 68 3.14 -4.20 -12.31
CA CYS A 68 3.85 -4.38 -11.04
C CYS A 68 5.37 -4.42 -11.27
N SER A 69 6.11 -3.54 -10.62
CA SER A 69 7.54 -3.36 -10.89
C SER A 69 8.32 -3.13 -9.61
N ASP A 70 9.32 -3.98 -9.36
CA ASP A 70 10.30 -3.77 -8.28
C ASP A 70 11.22 -2.60 -8.66
N ASN A 71 10.98 -1.43 -8.07
CA ASN A 71 11.73 -0.21 -8.35
C ASN A 71 12.03 0.58 -7.06
N PRO A 72 13.05 0.18 -6.29
CA PRO A 72 13.44 0.87 -5.04
C PRO A 72 14.10 2.23 -5.27
N ASN A 73 14.42 2.60 -6.52
CA ASN A 73 15.03 3.88 -6.89
C ASN A 73 14.07 4.79 -7.64
N HIS A 74 12.78 4.69 -7.37
CA HIS A 74 11.78 5.48 -8.07
C HIS A 74 11.89 6.99 -7.75
N CYS A 75 11.55 7.79 -8.73
CA CYS A 75 11.57 9.25 -8.68
C CYS A 75 10.51 9.82 -9.63
N GLU A 76 10.48 11.14 -9.85
CA GLU A 76 9.44 11.80 -10.65
C GLU A 76 9.32 11.31 -12.10
N ASN A 77 10.36 10.72 -12.68
CA ASN A 77 10.33 10.18 -14.05
C ASN A 77 9.98 8.69 -14.10
N THR A 78 9.64 8.07 -12.98
CA THR A 78 9.18 6.68 -12.93
C THR A 78 7.77 6.57 -13.52
N ASN A 79 7.52 5.49 -14.27
CA ASN A 79 6.23 5.27 -14.91
C ASN A 79 5.40 4.20 -14.25
N SER A 80 6.04 3.31 -13.47
CA SER A 80 5.40 2.17 -12.80
C SER A 80 6.00 1.96 -11.43
N LEU A 81 5.18 1.52 -10.47
CA LEU A 81 5.58 1.12 -9.13
C LEU A 81 5.15 -0.33 -8.86
N TYR A 82 5.09 -0.72 -7.58
CA TYR A 82 4.83 -2.09 -7.15
C TYR A 82 3.40 -2.57 -7.43
N GLY A 83 2.43 -1.64 -7.50
CA GLY A 83 1.02 -1.93 -7.74
C GLY A 83 0.53 -1.56 -9.15
N ALA A 84 -0.39 -2.36 -9.68
CA ALA A 84 -1.05 -2.15 -10.96
C ALA A 84 -2.56 -1.87 -10.74
N HIS A 85 -2.96 -0.60 -10.77
CA HIS A 85 -4.30 -0.17 -10.42
C HIS A 85 -4.97 0.57 -11.58
N ASN A 86 -5.56 -0.16 -12.50
CA ASN A 86 -6.08 0.27 -13.81
C ASN A 86 -7.38 1.09 -13.74
N PHE A 87 -7.56 1.90 -12.71
CA PHE A 87 -8.75 2.75 -12.53
C PHE A 87 -8.39 4.22 -12.57
N ILE A 88 -9.10 4.98 -13.40
CA ILE A 88 -9.04 6.45 -13.43
C ILE A 88 -10.45 7.03 -13.35
N MET A 89 -10.54 8.30 -12.95
CA MET A 89 -11.74 9.11 -13.13
C MET A 89 -11.38 10.52 -13.61
N VAL A 90 -12.26 11.08 -14.43
CA VAL A 90 -12.11 12.40 -15.05
C VAL A 90 -13.33 13.25 -14.72
N GLY A 91 -13.11 14.51 -14.37
CA GLY A 91 -14.18 15.48 -14.13
C GLY A 91 -13.65 16.85 -13.71
N ASP A 92 -14.54 17.82 -13.67
CA ASP A 92 -14.26 19.20 -13.25
C ASP A 92 -14.88 19.54 -11.86
N GLY A 93 -15.52 18.58 -11.22
CA GLY A 93 -16.17 18.73 -9.91
C GLY A 93 -17.51 19.47 -9.95
N VAL A 94 -17.98 19.91 -11.12
CA VAL A 94 -19.24 20.64 -11.33
C VAL A 94 -20.21 19.86 -12.20
N HIS A 95 -19.70 19.23 -13.24
CA HIS A 95 -20.47 18.41 -14.19
C HIS A 95 -20.32 16.92 -13.89
N GLU A 96 -20.90 16.08 -14.79
CA GLU A 96 -20.77 14.64 -14.67
C GLU A 96 -19.32 14.20 -14.63
N THR A 97 -19.02 13.26 -13.74
CA THR A 97 -17.72 12.64 -13.58
C THR A 97 -17.74 11.25 -14.17
N TYR A 98 -16.69 10.89 -14.90
CA TYR A 98 -16.54 9.60 -15.55
C TYR A 98 -15.43 8.80 -14.90
N GLY A 99 -15.72 7.55 -14.51
CA GLY A 99 -14.74 6.57 -14.08
C GLY A 99 -14.53 5.52 -15.16
N LEU A 100 -13.30 5.06 -15.35
CA LEU A 100 -12.99 3.99 -16.27
C LEU A 100 -12.02 3.01 -15.60
N PHE A 101 -12.42 1.74 -15.56
CA PHE A 101 -11.59 0.62 -15.11
C PHE A 101 -11.29 -0.31 -16.28
N VAL A 102 -10.00 -0.54 -16.53
CA VAL A 102 -9.51 -1.51 -17.53
C VAL A 102 -9.15 -2.80 -16.80
N ASP A 103 -10.00 -3.81 -16.93
CA ASP A 103 -9.77 -5.11 -16.30
C ASP A 103 -9.02 -6.04 -17.26
N THR A 104 -7.69 -6.03 -17.14
CA THR A 104 -6.74 -6.91 -17.82
C THR A 104 -5.52 -7.11 -16.92
N PRO A 105 -5.00 -8.35 -16.80
CA PRO A 105 -3.85 -8.64 -15.94
C PRO A 105 -2.50 -8.29 -16.57
N GLY A 106 -2.48 -7.94 -17.84
CA GLY A 106 -1.32 -7.49 -18.58
C GLY A 106 -1.08 -5.99 -18.43
N ARG A 107 -0.15 -5.50 -19.21
CA ARG A 107 0.33 -4.11 -19.18
C ARG A 107 -0.66 -3.14 -19.81
N VAL A 108 -0.93 -2.02 -19.13
CA VAL A 108 -1.75 -0.91 -19.60
C VAL A 108 -0.98 0.39 -19.50
N THR A 109 -1.02 1.20 -20.56
CA THR A 109 -0.43 2.53 -20.58
C THR A 109 -1.51 3.60 -20.53
N PHE A 110 -1.35 4.56 -19.63
CA PHE A 110 -2.20 5.74 -19.48
C PHE A 110 -1.36 6.98 -19.84
N ASP A 111 -1.54 7.50 -21.02
CA ASP A 111 -0.97 8.79 -21.46
C ASP A 111 -2.00 9.88 -21.16
N ILE A 112 -1.73 10.66 -20.12
CA ILE A 112 -2.70 11.63 -19.60
C ILE A 112 -2.21 13.04 -19.84
N GLY A 113 -2.42 13.56 -21.07
CA GLY A 113 -1.95 14.89 -21.42
C GLY A 113 -0.43 15.02 -21.49
N TYR A 114 0.30 13.91 -21.69
CA TYR A 114 1.76 13.91 -21.82
C TYR A 114 2.22 14.06 -23.27
N THR A 115 1.69 13.24 -24.17
CA THR A 115 1.98 13.34 -25.61
C THR A 115 1.20 14.47 -26.26
N ASP A 116 -0.09 14.59 -25.93
CA ASP A 116 -0.97 15.68 -26.33
C ASP A 116 -1.69 16.20 -25.07
N ILE A 117 -1.57 17.50 -24.78
CA ILE A 117 -2.08 18.12 -23.54
C ILE A 117 -3.60 18.02 -23.40
N ASP A 118 -4.31 17.93 -24.50
CA ASP A 118 -5.78 17.86 -24.59
C ASP A 118 -6.31 16.43 -24.79
N ASP A 119 -5.43 15.42 -24.78
CA ASP A 119 -5.82 14.02 -24.99
C ASP A 119 -5.41 13.13 -23.80
N LEU A 120 -6.32 12.24 -23.41
CA LEU A 120 -6.04 11.11 -22.57
C LEU A 120 -6.18 9.86 -23.43
N CYS A 121 -5.07 9.11 -23.60
CA CYS A 121 -5.04 7.86 -24.33
C CYS A 121 -4.75 6.68 -23.40
N ILE A 122 -5.59 5.64 -23.45
CA ILE A 122 -5.42 4.41 -22.70
C ILE A 122 -5.20 3.27 -23.68
N SER A 123 -3.98 2.70 -23.69
CA SER A 123 -3.59 1.61 -24.57
C SER A 123 -3.25 0.33 -23.79
N MET A 124 -3.62 -0.81 -24.34
CA MET A 124 -3.35 -2.13 -23.80
C MET A 124 -2.44 -2.89 -24.76
N GLU A 125 -1.50 -3.67 -24.21
CA GLU A 125 -0.68 -4.57 -25.04
C GLU A 125 -1.46 -5.78 -25.52
N GLU A 126 -2.45 -6.24 -24.74
CA GLU A 126 -3.32 -7.36 -25.06
C GLU A 126 -4.61 -6.87 -25.74
N GLU A 127 -5.11 -7.67 -26.69
CA GLU A 127 -6.39 -7.37 -27.39
C GLU A 127 -7.64 -7.82 -26.59
N ASN A 128 -7.43 -8.60 -25.53
CA ASN A 128 -8.47 -9.26 -24.75
C ASN A 128 -8.59 -8.60 -23.37
N TYR A 129 -9.62 -7.78 -23.15
CA TYR A 129 -9.84 -7.03 -21.91
C TYR A 129 -11.31 -6.71 -21.68
N LYS A 130 -11.63 -6.32 -20.45
CA LYS A 130 -12.93 -5.76 -20.09
C LYS A 130 -12.77 -4.27 -19.76
N ILE A 131 -13.77 -3.47 -20.13
CA ILE A 131 -13.87 -2.07 -19.71
C ILE A 131 -15.13 -1.92 -18.85
N TYR A 132 -14.99 -1.23 -17.74
CA TYR A 132 -16.10 -0.77 -16.91
C TYR A 132 -16.11 0.75 -16.93
N LEU A 133 -17.14 1.33 -17.55
CA LEU A 133 -17.38 2.76 -17.61
C LEU A 133 -18.41 3.14 -16.54
N ILE A 134 -18.08 4.10 -15.70
CA ILE A 134 -18.91 4.61 -14.62
C ILE A 134 -19.27 6.06 -14.93
N GLU A 135 -20.54 6.40 -14.87
CA GLU A 135 -21.04 7.77 -15.01
C GLU A 135 -21.79 8.14 -13.72
N ALA A 136 -21.35 9.20 -13.06
CA ALA A 136 -21.95 9.66 -11.81
C ALA A 136 -21.89 11.18 -11.66
N ALA A 137 -22.64 11.73 -10.68
CA ALA A 137 -22.76 13.15 -10.47
C ALA A 137 -21.53 13.79 -9.77
N SER A 138 -20.73 13.00 -9.10
CA SER A 138 -19.57 13.50 -8.34
C SER A 138 -18.43 12.49 -8.29
N TYR A 139 -17.23 12.97 -7.93
CA TYR A 139 -16.07 12.09 -7.68
C TYR A 139 -16.37 10.98 -6.64
N ARG A 140 -17.06 11.35 -5.55
CA ARG A 140 -17.43 10.41 -4.48
C ARG A 140 -18.38 9.32 -4.96
N ASP A 141 -19.32 9.66 -5.81
CA ASP A 141 -20.27 8.70 -6.38
C ASP A 141 -19.59 7.74 -7.34
N VAL A 142 -18.64 8.23 -8.16
CA VAL A 142 -17.81 7.36 -9.03
C VAL A 142 -17.01 6.37 -8.19
N VAL A 143 -16.35 6.82 -7.13
CA VAL A 143 -15.60 5.95 -6.22
C VAL A 143 -16.52 4.92 -5.58
N LYS A 144 -17.68 5.32 -5.08
CA LYS A 144 -18.64 4.41 -4.45
C LYS A 144 -19.11 3.32 -5.42
N GLU A 145 -19.54 3.71 -6.62
CA GLU A 145 -19.95 2.74 -7.66
C GLU A 145 -18.81 1.78 -8.03
N PHE A 146 -17.58 2.31 -8.14
CA PHE A 146 -16.39 1.49 -8.41
C PHE A 146 -16.08 0.53 -7.26
N ARG A 147 -16.11 1.04 -6.01
CA ARG A 147 -15.86 0.23 -4.83
C ARG A 147 -16.92 -0.87 -4.62
N GLU A 148 -18.19 -0.59 -4.94
CA GLU A 148 -19.24 -1.61 -4.97
C GLU A 148 -19.02 -2.67 -6.07
N LEU A 149 -18.42 -2.27 -7.20
CA LEU A 149 -18.08 -3.16 -8.29
C LEU A 149 -16.99 -4.16 -7.92
N ILE A 150 -15.92 -3.68 -7.24
CA ILE A 150 -14.73 -4.48 -6.90
C ILE A 150 -14.80 -5.13 -5.51
N GLY A 151 -15.80 -4.78 -4.70
CA GLY A 151 -16.06 -5.38 -3.40
C GLY A 151 -15.40 -4.68 -2.21
N ARG A 152 -15.77 -5.13 -1.03
CA ARG A 152 -15.36 -4.56 0.26
C ARG A 152 -13.86 -4.72 0.50
N SER A 153 -13.25 -3.69 1.10
CA SER A 153 -11.86 -3.74 1.55
C SER A 153 -11.63 -4.74 2.69
N TYR A 154 -10.42 -5.26 2.75
CA TYR A 154 -9.88 -6.03 3.86
C TYR A 154 -10.06 -5.26 5.18
N ILE A 155 -10.29 -5.99 6.26
CA ILE A 155 -10.42 -5.45 7.62
C ILE A 155 -9.31 -6.04 8.49
N ALA A 156 -8.36 -5.19 8.84
CA ALA A 156 -7.24 -5.54 9.70
C ALA A 156 -7.67 -5.69 11.18
N PRO A 157 -6.94 -6.47 11.99
CA PRO A 157 -7.12 -6.47 13.44
C PRO A 157 -6.77 -5.08 14.00
N ARG A 158 -7.44 -4.68 15.10
CA ARG A 158 -7.29 -3.31 15.64
C ARG A 158 -5.88 -3.03 16.15
N TRP A 159 -5.17 -4.03 16.72
CA TRP A 159 -3.79 -3.86 17.15
C TRP A 159 -2.86 -3.41 16.01
N ALA A 160 -3.14 -3.80 14.77
CA ALA A 160 -2.35 -3.44 13.59
C ALA A 160 -2.42 -1.95 13.24
N PHE A 161 -3.30 -1.17 13.87
CA PHE A 161 -3.34 0.28 13.77
C PHE A 161 -2.40 0.97 14.77
N GLY A 162 -1.76 0.25 15.68
CA GLY A 162 -0.73 0.80 16.56
C GLY A 162 0.58 1.08 15.80
N TYR A 163 1.58 1.57 16.54
CA TYR A 163 2.90 1.83 15.97
C TYR A 163 3.71 0.54 15.85
N GLY A 164 4.32 0.35 14.69
CA GLY A 164 5.22 -0.77 14.39
C GLY A 164 6.65 -0.33 14.11
N GLN A 165 7.60 -1.09 14.62
CA GLN A 165 9.03 -0.92 14.34
C GLN A 165 9.55 -2.05 13.47
N SER A 166 10.27 -1.70 12.43
CA SER A 166 10.85 -2.60 11.44
C SER A 166 12.25 -2.15 11.03
N ARG A 167 13.05 -3.11 10.59
CA ARG A 167 14.32 -2.88 9.90
C ARG A 167 14.71 -4.13 9.12
N TRP A 168 15.33 -3.96 7.98
CA TRP A 168 16.13 -5.00 7.37
C TRP A 168 17.56 -4.89 7.94
N SER A 169 17.98 -5.70 8.94
CA SER A 169 17.17 -6.64 9.74
C SER A 169 17.48 -6.47 11.23
N TYR A 170 16.65 -7.11 12.05
CA TYR A 170 17.04 -7.56 13.38
C TYR A 170 17.54 -8.99 13.22
N ASP A 171 18.85 -9.20 13.37
CA ASP A 171 19.52 -10.44 12.99
C ASP A 171 19.36 -11.57 14.03
N THR A 172 18.93 -11.23 15.26
CA THR A 172 18.80 -12.19 16.38
C THR A 172 17.57 -11.93 17.24
N ALA A 173 17.12 -12.97 17.98
CA ALA A 173 16.07 -12.83 18.99
C ALA A 173 16.42 -11.78 20.06
N ASP A 174 17.68 -11.66 20.44
CA ASP A 174 18.15 -10.69 21.44
C ASP A 174 18.05 -9.25 20.92
N GLU A 175 18.29 -8.99 19.63
CA GLU A 175 18.08 -7.66 19.05
C GLU A 175 16.58 -7.28 19.07
N VAL A 176 15.67 -8.21 18.83
CA VAL A 176 14.22 -7.98 18.95
C VAL A 176 13.84 -7.61 20.39
N ARG A 177 14.39 -8.34 21.38
CA ARG A 177 14.21 -8.02 22.81
C ARG A 177 14.77 -6.66 23.18
N GLU A 178 15.96 -6.30 22.65
CA GLU A 178 16.57 -4.98 22.85
C GLU A 178 15.66 -3.88 22.32
N VAL A 179 15.12 -4.01 21.12
CA VAL A 179 14.18 -3.05 20.53
C VAL A 179 12.97 -2.86 21.45
N ALA A 180 12.30 -3.93 21.84
CA ALA A 180 11.15 -3.85 22.75
C ALA A 180 11.50 -3.17 24.09
N ALA A 181 12.64 -3.52 24.68
CA ALA A 181 13.09 -2.95 25.93
C ALA A 181 13.44 -1.47 25.83
N GLU A 182 14.06 -1.01 24.74
CA GLU A 182 14.38 0.41 24.52
C GLU A 182 13.13 1.26 24.30
N TYR A 183 12.11 0.78 23.53
CA TYR A 183 10.82 1.46 23.42
C TYR A 183 10.14 1.61 24.78
N LYS A 184 10.11 0.54 25.58
CA LYS A 184 9.56 0.56 26.96
C LYS A 184 10.32 1.52 27.86
N LYS A 185 11.65 1.49 27.85
CA LYS A 185 12.53 2.36 28.66
C LYS A 185 12.31 3.84 28.35
N HIS A 186 12.14 4.18 27.09
CA HIS A 186 11.88 5.56 26.65
C HIS A 186 10.39 5.94 26.67
N ASN A 187 9.55 5.04 27.16
CA ASN A 187 8.11 5.27 27.30
C ASN A 187 7.41 5.57 25.95
N ILE A 188 7.92 5.03 24.85
CA ILE A 188 7.38 5.16 23.50
C ILE A 188 6.38 4.02 23.26
N PRO A 189 5.14 4.30 22.82
CA PRO A 189 4.17 3.26 22.50
C PRO A 189 4.63 2.39 21.33
N ILE A 190 4.30 1.08 21.38
CA ILE A 190 4.59 0.12 20.30
C ILE A 190 3.63 -1.07 20.36
N ASP A 191 3.17 -1.56 19.21
CA ASP A 191 2.29 -2.73 19.09
C ASP A 191 2.88 -3.86 18.27
N SER A 192 3.87 -3.59 17.43
CA SER A 192 4.45 -4.63 16.59
C SER A 192 5.94 -4.43 16.31
N ILE A 193 6.65 -5.54 16.18
CA ILE A 193 8.02 -5.59 15.66
C ILE A 193 8.02 -6.52 14.45
N TYR A 194 8.56 -6.03 13.34
CA TYR A 194 8.60 -6.77 12.09
C TYR A 194 9.90 -7.55 11.98
N LEU A 195 9.78 -8.80 11.50
CA LEU A 195 10.90 -9.66 11.21
C LEU A 195 11.11 -9.70 9.70
N ASP A 196 12.26 -9.19 9.26
CA ASP A 196 12.70 -9.22 7.88
C ASP A 196 13.39 -10.57 7.56
N ILE A 197 13.90 -10.78 6.37
CA ILE A 197 14.36 -12.08 5.83
C ILE A 197 15.33 -12.86 6.70
N ASP A 198 16.07 -12.21 7.62
CA ASP A 198 17.15 -12.85 8.40
C ASP A 198 16.64 -13.74 9.57
N TYR A 199 15.33 -13.71 9.91
CA TYR A 199 14.77 -14.70 10.84
C TYR A 199 14.67 -16.09 10.23
N MET A 200 14.67 -16.18 8.89
CA MET A 200 14.57 -17.41 8.12
C MET A 200 15.93 -18.12 8.01
N GLU A 201 15.93 -19.44 7.99
CA GLU A 201 17.13 -20.22 7.71
C GLU A 201 17.59 -20.00 6.26
N ARG A 202 18.63 -19.19 6.06
CA ARG A 202 19.18 -18.88 4.72
C ARG A 202 18.12 -18.38 3.73
N TYR A 203 17.21 -17.51 4.23
CA TYR A 203 16.13 -16.87 3.47
C TYR A 203 15.12 -17.87 2.86
N LYS A 204 14.92 -19.04 3.48
CA LYS A 204 13.93 -20.03 3.07
C LYS A 204 12.59 -19.74 3.75
N ASP A 205 11.57 -19.46 2.99
CA ASP A 205 10.22 -19.20 3.52
C ASP A 205 9.72 -20.31 4.47
N PHE A 206 8.97 -19.93 5.47
CA PHE A 206 8.38 -20.83 6.46
C PHE A 206 9.41 -21.62 7.30
N THR A 207 10.67 -21.17 7.35
CA THR A 207 11.69 -21.70 8.24
C THR A 207 12.07 -20.69 9.31
N ILE A 208 12.77 -21.14 10.34
CA ILE A 208 13.33 -20.31 11.40
C ILE A 208 14.81 -20.60 11.49
N ASN A 209 15.64 -19.57 11.46
CA ASN A 209 17.08 -19.68 11.70
C ASN A 209 17.33 -19.99 13.19
N ARG A 210 17.52 -21.26 13.51
CA ARG A 210 17.71 -21.72 14.89
C ARG A 210 19.05 -21.36 15.49
N ASP A 211 19.99 -20.84 14.71
CA ASP A 211 21.27 -20.33 15.24
C ASP A 211 21.11 -18.95 15.87
N SER A 212 20.23 -18.11 15.32
CA SER A 212 20.00 -16.73 15.77
C SER A 212 18.64 -16.53 16.46
N PHE A 213 17.68 -17.41 16.25
CA PHE A 213 16.34 -17.44 16.86
C PHE A 213 16.06 -18.83 17.46
N ALA A 214 16.98 -19.31 18.31
CA ALA A 214 16.90 -20.65 18.91
C ALA A 214 15.59 -20.85 19.69
N ASP A 215 15.16 -19.83 20.39
CA ASP A 215 14.01 -19.74 21.28
C ASP A 215 12.85 -18.92 20.66
N PHE A 216 12.60 -19.08 19.37
CA PHE A 216 11.61 -18.30 18.62
C PHE A 216 10.20 -18.35 19.24
N GLU A 217 9.79 -19.52 19.69
CA GLU A 217 8.46 -19.71 20.31
C GLU A 217 8.36 -18.98 21.65
N GLU A 218 9.44 -19.01 22.45
CA GLU A 218 9.53 -18.24 23.72
C GLU A 218 9.53 -16.74 23.43
N LEU A 219 10.28 -16.29 22.41
CA LEU A 219 10.28 -14.88 21.98
C LEU A 219 8.89 -14.41 21.60
N VAL A 220 8.13 -15.20 20.82
CA VAL A 220 6.74 -14.85 20.45
C VAL A 220 5.86 -14.72 21.69
N GLU A 221 6.00 -15.62 22.66
CA GLU A 221 5.23 -15.58 23.90
C GLU A 221 5.63 -14.38 24.78
N GLU A 222 6.93 -14.06 24.88
CA GLU A 222 7.44 -12.88 25.61
C GLU A 222 6.87 -11.58 25.02
N MET A 223 6.97 -11.40 23.69
CA MET A 223 6.46 -10.21 23.02
C MET A 223 4.94 -10.08 23.19
N ARG A 224 4.20 -11.17 23.09
CA ARG A 224 2.75 -11.17 23.28
C ARG A 224 2.35 -10.76 24.70
N LYS A 225 3.10 -11.14 25.74
CA LYS A 225 2.85 -10.71 27.13
C LYS A 225 3.04 -9.20 27.33
N GLU A 226 3.83 -8.57 26.47
CA GLU A 226 4.05 -7.11 26.43
C GLU A 226 3.09 -6.42 25.44
N ASN A 227 2.10 -7.11 24.88
CA ASN A 227 1.19 -6.65 23.82
C ASN A 227 1.95 -6.22 22.53
N ILE A 228 3.06 -6.90 22.22
CA ILE A 228 3.81 -6.68 20.99
C ILE A 228 3.63 -7.90 20.08
N HIS A 229 3.17 -7.65 18.86
CA HIS A 229 2.99 -8.67 17.82
C HIS A 229 4.23 -8.77 16.95
N LEU A 230 4.73 -9.99 16.72
CA LEU A 230 5.80 -10.23 15.75
C LEU A 230 5.19 -10.46 14.37
N VAL A 231 5.69 -9.74 13.35
CA VAL A 231 5.15 -9.76 11.99
C VAL A 231 6.25 -10.17 11.01
N PRO A 232 6.40 -11.48 10.69
CA PRO A 232 7.41 -11.98 9.77
C PRO A 232 7.06 -11.70 8.30
N ILE A 233 8.12 -11.52 7.49
CA ILE A 233 8.07 -11.45 6.04
C ILE A 233 7.91 -12.84 5.43
N ILE A 234 7.21 -12.92 4.28
CA ILE A 234 7.18 -14.08 3.40
C ILE A 234 7.43 -13.60 1.97
N ASP A 235 8.40 -14.21 1.30
CA ASP A 235 8.80 -13.87 -0.06
C ASP A 235 8.09 -14.71 -1.14
N GLY A 236 8.16 -14.26 -2.40
CA GLY A 236 7.52 -14.94 -3.52
C GLY A 236 8.31 -16.12 -4.10
N GLY A 237 9.54 -16.37 -3.65
CA GLY A 237 10.47 -17.30 -4.27
C GLY A 237 10.93 -18.46 -3.37
N VAL A 238 10.51 -19.70 -3.68
CA VAL A 238 10.92 -20.90 -2.93
C VAL A 238 12.32 -21.35 -3.32
N LYS A 239 13.26 -21.37 -2.37
CA LYS A 239 14.65 -21.79 -2.60
C LYS A 239 14.74 -23.21 -3.17
N LYS A 240 15.49 -23.37 -4.27
CA LYS A 240 15.82 -24.67 -4.85
C LYS A 240 16.92 -25.34 -4.04
N GLU A 241 16.56 -26.20 -3.10
CA GLU A 241 17.50 -26.87 -2.22
C GLU A 241 16.96 -28.25 -1.79
N ASP A 242 17.78 -29.33 -1.99
CA ASP A 242 17.43 -30.65 -1.52
C ASP A 242 17.42 -30.68 0.03
N GLY A 243 16.44 -31.38 0.62
CA GLY A 243 16.21 -31.38 2.07
C GLY A 243 15.39 -30.25 2.59
N TYR A 244 15.03 -29.26 1.75
CA TYR A 244 14.07 -28.23 2.10
C TYR A 244 12.65 -28.69 1.77
N GLY A 245 11.87 -29.03 2.81
CA GLY A 245 10.58 -29.72 2.65
C GLY A 245 9.58 -28.97 1.76
N VAL A 246 9.53 -27.62 1.82
CA VAL A 246 8.64 -26.82 0.95
C VAL A 246 9.03 -26.98 -0.52
N TYR A 247 10.33 -26.95 -0.83
CA TYR A 247 10.81 -27.19 -2.21
C TYR A 247 10.51 -28.60 -2.68
N GLU A 248 10.83 -29.62 -1.86
CA GLU A 248 10.64 -31.03 -2.24
C GLU A 248 9.17 -31.34 -2.49
N GLU A 249 8.28 -30.85 -1.64
CA GLU A 249 6.82 -31.02 -1.78
C GLU A 249 6.29 -30.31 -3.02
N GLY A 250 6.69 -29.04 -3.24
CA GLY A 250 6.31 -28.28 -4.43
C GLY A 250 6.75 -28.94 -5.72
N LYS A 251 8.01 -29.43 -5.77
CA LYS A 251 8.58 -30.16 -6.91
C LYS A 251 7.85 -31.49 -7.17
N ALA A 252 7.64 -32.30 -6.12
CA ALA A 252 6.97 -33.59 -6.23
C ALA A 252 5.53 -33.47 -6.77
N ASN A 253 4.83 -32.39 -6.47
CA ASN A 253 3.46 -32.14 -6.90
C ASN A 253 3.36 -31.27 -8.16
N GLY A 254 4.48 -30.75 -8.68
CA GLY A 254 4.51 -29.90 -9.87
C GLY A 254 3.91 -28.51 -9.66
N TYR A 255 4.05 -27.93 -8.46
CA TYR A 255 3.44 -26.66 -8.05
C TYR A 255 4.24 -25.41 -8.43
N PHE A 256 5.38 -25.57 -9.11
CA PHE A 256 6.18 -24.44 -9.58
C PHE A 256 5.88 -24.05 -11.02
N CYS A 257 6.05 -22.77 -11.33
CA CYS A 257 5.97 -22.24 -12.68
C CYS A 257 6.94 -22.98 -13.61
N LYS A 258 6.54 -23.17 -14.86
CA LYS A 258 7.28 -23.97 -15.84
C LYS A 258 7.81 -23.10 -16.99
N ASP A 259 8.97 -23.45 -17.52
CA ASP A 259 9.47 -22.93 -18.78
C ASP A 259 8.69 -23.48 -19.98
N GLU A 260 9.09 -23.15 -21.20
CA GLU A 260 8.47 -23.62 -22.44
C GLU A 260 8.57 -25.15 -22.63
N ASN A 261 9.58 -25.79 -22.04
CA ASN A 261 9.85 -27.23 -22.12
C ASN A 261 9.10 -28.02 -21.04
N GLY A 262 8.44 -27.35 -20.09
CA GLY A 262 7.75 -27.96 -18.97
C GLY A 262 8.63 -28.24 -17.76
N GLU A 263 9.89 -27.76 -17.77
CA GLU A 263 10.80 -27.83 -16.62
C GLU A 263 10.52 -26.68 -15.63
N ASP A 264 10.95 -26.84 -14.36
CA ASP A 264 10.83 -25.79 -13.37
C ASP A 264 11.64 -24.55 -13.79
N PHE A 265 10.98 -23.39 -13.87
CA PHE A 265 11.65 -22.15 -14.20
C PHE A 265 12.51 -21.67 -13.02
N ILE A 266 13.82 -21.48 -13.24
CA ILE A 266 14.79 -21.16 -12.20
C ILE A 266 15.22 -19.70 -12.30
N ILE A 267 15.04 -18.99 -11.20
CA ILE A 267 15.44 -17.58 -11.02
C ILE A 267 16.37 -17.46 -9.81
N GLY A 268 16.94 -16.27 -9.63
CA GLY A 268 17.65 -15.87 -8.42
C GLY A 268 16.95 -14.72 -7.71
N VAL A 269 16.76 -14.87 -6.40
CA VAL A 269 16.39 -13.82 -5.44
C VAL A 269 17.21 -14.01 -4.16
N TRP A 270 16.79 -13.49 -3.02
CA TRP A 270 17.56 -13.51 -1.76
C TRP A 270 18.18 -14.87 -1.40
N PRO A 271 17.46 -16.00 -1.46
CA PRO A 271 18.07 -17.29 -1.13
C PRO A 271 18.98 -17.86 -2.24
N GLY A 272 19.21 -17.13 -3.33
CA GLY A 272 19.91 -17.62 -4.52
C GLY A 272 18.94 -18.26 -5.50
N LYS A 273 19.25 -19.47 -6.02
CA LYS A 273 18.36 -20.15 -6.96
C LYS A 273 17.02 -20.55 -6.34
N CYS A 274 15.94 -20.10 -6.98
CA CYS A 274 14.56 -20.31 -6.55
C CYS A 274 13.66 -20.79 -7.68
N CYS A 275 12.49 -21.31 -7.30
CA CYS A 275 11.35 -21.53 -8.17
C CYS A 275 10.18 -20.66 -7.70
N PHE A 276 9.44 -20.08 -8.62
CA PHE A 276 8.18 -19.42 -8.28
C PHE A 276 7.07 -20.45 -8.12
N PRO A 277 6.32 -20.45 -6.99
CA PRO A 277 5.05 -21.16 -6.93
C PRO A 277 4.09 -20.68 -8.00
N ASP A 278 3.34 -21.57 -8.64
CA ASP A 278 2.29 -21.17 -9.57
C ASP A 278 1.06 -20.67 -8.80
N MET A 279 1.11 -19.40 -8.36
CA MET A 279 0.07 -18.79 -7.52
C MET A 279 -1.30 -18.75 -8.21
N LEU A 280 -1.33 -18.86 -9.54
CA LEU A 280 -2.56 -18.87 -10.34
C LEU A 280 -3.21 -20.25 -10.40
N ASP A 281 -2.45 -21.34 -10.22
CA ASP A 281 -2.98 -22.69 -10.08
C ASP A 281 -3.64 -22.87 -8.69
N ASP A 282 -4.89 -23.30 -8.65
CA ASP A 282 -5.65 -23.42 -7.40
C ASP A 282 -4.99 -24.36 -6.37
N LYS A 283 -4.36 -25.45 -6.84
CA LYS A 283 -3.72 -26.43 -5.94
C LYS A 283 -2.38 -25.91 -5.41
N ALA A 284 -1.57 -25.30 -6.29
CA ALA A 284 -0.32 -24.69 -5.89
C ALA A 284 -0.56 -23.51 -4.94
N ARG A 285 -1.56 -22.68 -5.21
CA ARG A 285 -1.98 -21.58 -4.34
C ARG A 285 -2.43 -22.08 -2.97
N GLN A 286 -3.27 -23.10 -2.91
CA GLN A 286 -3.69 -23.69 -1.65
C GLN A 286 -2.50 -24.25 -0.86
N TRP A 287 -1.64 -25.00 -1.52
CA TRP A 287 -0.43 -25.58 -0.93
C TRP A 287 0.47 -24.49 -0.32
N PHE A 288 0.74 -23.41 -1.05
CA PHE A 288 1.59 -22.32 -0.54
C PHE A 288 0.94 -21.62 0.65
N GLY A 289 -0.35 -21.32 0.56
CA GLY A 289 -1.13 -20.74 1.67
C GLY A 289 -1.13 -21.61 2.92
N ASP A 290 -1.23 -22.93 2.77
CA ASP A 290 -1.21 -23.86 3.91
C ASP A 290 0.11 -23.82 4.70
N LYS A 291 1.22 -23.31 4.11
CA LYS A 291 2.52 -23.17 4.81
C LYS A 291 2.50 -22.05 5.87
N TYR A 292 1.65 -21.02 5.73
CA TYR A 292 1.50 -19.98 6.77
C TYR A 292 1.12 -20.57 8.13
N ARG A 293 0.45 -21.72 8.16
CA ARG A 293 0.12 -22.45 9.38
C ARG A 293 1.33 -22.76 10.25
N ILE A 294 2.51 -22.99 9.65
CA ILE A 294 3.76 -23.26 10.37
C ILE A 294 4.09 -22.14 11.38
N LEU A 295 3.81 -20.91 11.01
CA LEU A 295 4.03 -19.72 11.84
C LEU A 295 2.80 -19.39 12.70
N ILE A 296 1.60 -19.58 12.18
CA ILE A 296 0.34 -19.39 12.95
C ILE A 296 0.32 -20.32 14.17
N ASP A 297 0.70 -21.60 14.02
CA ASP A 297 0.76 -22.59 15.12
C ASP A 297 1.81 -22.21 16.19
N LYS A 298 2.74 -21.26 15.89
CA LYS A 298 3.71 -20.67 16.83
C LYS A 298 3.24 -19.37 17.47
N GLY A 299 2.02 -18.93 17.16
CA GLY A 299 1.42 -17.74 17.73
C GLY A 299 1.53 -16.48 16.89
N ILE A 300 2.03 -16.54 15.66
CA ILE A 300 2.07 -15.39 14.75
C ILE A 300 0.65 -15.10 14.24
N ASP A 301 0.26 -13.82 14.25
CA ASP A 301 -1.04 -13.32 13.79
C ASP A 301 -0.94 -12.09 12.87
N GLY A 302 0.23 -11.87 12.30
CA GLY A 302 0.47 -10.85 11.29
C GLY A 302 1.56 -11.28 10.32
N PHE A 303 1.42 -10.92 9.03
CA PHE A 303 2.36 -11.26 7.96
C PHE A 303 2.46 -10.12 6.96
N TRP A 304 3.63 -10.00 6.30
CA TRP A 304 3.81 -9.15 5.14
C TRP A 304 4.48 -9.93 4.01
N ASN A 305 3.88 -9.81 2.81
CA ASN A 305 4.32 -10.49 1.61
C ASN A 305 5.17 -9.56 0.76
N ASP A 306 6.37 -10.00 0.42
CA ASP A 306 7.35 -9.20 -0.32
C ASP A 306 7.83 -9.93 -1.58
N MET A 307 8.59 -9.24 -2.42
CA MET A 307 9.24 -9.73 -3.64
C MET A 307 8.27 -10.37 -4.65
N ASN A 308 7.01 -9.96 -4.65
CA ASN A 308 5.91 -10.62 -5.34
C ASN A 308 5.28 -9.85 -6.52
N GLU A 309 6.05 -9.01 -7.20
CA GLU A 309 5.73 -8.42 -8.52
C GLU A 309 5.62 -9.47 -9.64
N PRO A 310 6.41 -10.57 -9.70
CA PRO A 310 7.52 -11.01 -8.83
C PRO A 310 8.88 -10.42 -9.24
N ALA A 311 9.72 -10.12 -8.25
CA ALA A 311 11.09 -9.65 -8.51
C ALA A 311 12.00 -10.80 -8.97
N ILE A 312 12.87 -10.52 -9.96
CA ILE A 312 13.86 -11.43 -10.50
C ILE A 312 15.22 -10.73 -10.50
N PHE A 313 16.17 -11.18 -9.68
CA PHE A 313 17.54 -10.64 -9.71
C PHE A 313 18.29 -11.14 -10.93
N TYR A 314 18.07 -12.39 -11.34
CA TYR A 314 18.57 -12.99 -12.57
C TYR A 314 17.79 -14.27 -12.89
N SER A 315 17.72 -14.62 -14.18
CA SER A 315 17.44 -16.00 -14.59
C SER A 315 18.74 -16.75 -14.86
N GLU A 316 18.74 -18.07 -14.78
CA GLU A 316 19.93 -18.88 -15.13
C GLU A 316 20.38 -18.65 -16.58
N LYS A 317 19.42 -18.46 -17.48
CA LYS A 317 19.67 -18.20 -18.90
C LYS A 317 20.41 -16.87 -19.11
N HIS A 318 19.83 -15.75 -18.64
CA HIS A 318 20.43 -14.42 -18.80
C HIS A 318 21.77 -14.29 -18.09
N LEU A 319 21.91 -14.85 -16.89
CA LEU A 319 23.18 -14.83 -16.17
C LEU A 319 24.29 -15.50 -16.98
N LYS A 320 24.00 -16.64 -17.62
CA LYS A 320 24.93 -17.35 -18.47
C LYS A 320 25.31 -16.53 -19.72
N GLU A 321 24.32 -15.94 -20.40
CA GLU A 321 24.54 -15.09 -21.58
C GLU A 321 25.41 -13.87 -21.26
N VAL A 322 25.21 -13.24 -20.11
CA VAL A 322 26.03 -12.11 -19.64
C VAL A 322 27.47 -12.56 -19.39
N PHE A 323 27.69 -13.67 -18.69
CA PHE A 323 29.04 -14.18 -18.45
C PHE A 323 29.76 -14.57 -19.76
N GLU A 324 29.08 -15.18 -20.71
CA GLU A 324 29.66 -15.50 -22.03
C GLU A 324 30.09 -14.21 -22.78
N LYS A 325 29.25 -13.21 -22.85
CA LYS A 325 29.58 -11.92 -23.46
C LYS A 325 30.68 -11.16 -22.72
N MET A 326 30.74 -11.23 -21.39
CA MET A 326 31.83 -10.61 -20.63
C MET A 326 33.22 -11.15 -20.99
N GLU A 327 33.33 -12.43 -21.36
CA GLU A 327 34.60 -12.99 -21.87
C GLU A 327 35.07 -12.35 -23.19
N ASP A 328 34.13 -11.87 -24.01
CA ASP A 328 34.45 -11.14 -25.24
C ASP A 328 34.85 -9.68 -24.94
N TYR A 329 34.13 -8.99 -24.05
CA TYR A 329 34.47 -7.62 -23.64
C TYR A 329 35.85 -7.53 -22.98
N LYS A 330 36.33 -8.57 -22.27
CA LYS A 330 37.70 -8.62 -21.72
C LYS A 330 38.80 -8.47 -22.80
N LYS A 331 38.51 -8.81 -24.07
CA LYS A 331 39.46 -8.79 -25.21
C LYS A 331 39.35 -7.52 -26.03
N MET A 332 38.34 -6.67 -25.76
CA MET A 332 38.05 -5.47 -26.56
C MET A 332 38.70 -4.21 -25.96
N ASN A 333 38.93 -3.23 -26.80
CA ASN A 333 39.15 -1.84 -26.38
C ASN A 333 37.75 -1.22 -26.15
N LEU A 334 37.34 -1.03 -24.92
CA LEU A 334 36.04 -0.48 -24.59
C LEU A 334 35.99 1.01 -24.90
N ASP A 335 35.43 1.35 -26.04
CA ASP A 335 35.06 2.74 -26.37
C ASP A 335 33.71 3.11 -25.71
N VAL A 336 33.23 4.32 -25.97
CA VAL A 336 31.99 4.81 -25.32
C VAL A 336 30.78 3.94 -25.66
N ASN A 337 30.68 3.41 -26.88
CA ASN A 337 29.54 2.60 -27.30
C ASN A 337 29.57 1.21 -26.65
N THR A 338 30.70 0.52 -26.72
CA THR A 338 30.90 -0.81 -26.09
C THR A 338 30.81 -0.73 -24.58
N PHE A 339 31.24 0.39 -23.97
CA PHE A 339 31.04 0.60 -22.51
C PHE A 339 29.56 0.70 -22.15
N PHE A 340 28.76 1.51 -22.85
CA PHE A 340 27.32 1.61 -22.57
C PHE A 340 26.57 0.33 -22.93
N GLU A 341 26.94 -0.39 -23.98
CA GLU A 341 26.39 -1.70 -24.31
C GLU A 341 26.64 -2.68 -23.18
N MET A 342 27.86 -2.80 -22.66
CA MET A 342 28.23 -3.64 -21.55
C MET A 342 27.45 -3.29 -20.27
N THR A 343 27.41 -2.02 -19.91
CA THR A 343 26.69 -1.58 -18.69
C THR A 343 25.19 -1.78 -18.82
N GLY A 344 24.60 -1.54 -20.00
CA GLY A 344 23.19 -1.81 -20.29
C GLY A 344 22.86 -3.30 -20.18
N MET A 345 23.72 -4.18 -20.69
CA MET A 345 23.56 -5.63 -20.58
C MET A 345 23.60 -6.09 -19.11
N ILE A 346 24.56 -5.59 -18.32
CA ILE A 346 24.66 -5.91 -16.90
C ILE A 346 23.43 -5.39 -16.14
N GLY A 347 23.01 -4.16 -16.39
CA GLY A 347 21.80 -3.57 -15.79
C GLY A 347 20.52 -4.30 -16.16
N GLY A 348 20.46 -4.92 -17.35
CA GLY A 348 19.34 -5.71 -17.84
C GLY A 348 19.23 -7.12 -17.29
N ILE A 349 20.11 -7.55 -16.38
CA ILE A 349 19.99 -8.86 -15.73
C ILE A 349 18.77 -8.90 -14.80
N CYS A 350 18.54 -7.81 -14.07
CA CYS A 350 17.48 -7.73 -13.08
C CYS A 350 16.15 -7.33 -13.71
N ASN A 351 15.08 -8.03 -13.34
CA ASN A 351 13.71 -7.75 -13.79
C ASN A 351 13.57 -7.65 -15.31
N ASN A 352 14.26 -8.54 -16.04
CA ASN A 352 14.31 -8.51 -17.49
C ASN A 352 12.97 -8.92 -18.11
N PRO A 353 12.39 -8.11 -19.05
CA PRO A 353 11.14 -8.46 -19.73
C PRO A 353 11.14 -9.81 -20.46
N GLU A 354 12.30 -10.25 -20.99
CA GLU A 354 12.40 -11.56 -21.64
C GLU A 354 12.30 -12.72 -20.65
N ASP A 355 12.73 -12.53 -19.41
CA ASP A 355 12.56 -13.52 -18.34
C ASP A 355 11.08 -13.67 -17.98
N TYR A 356 10.35 -12.56 -17.86
CA TYR A 356 8.90 -12.60 -17.63
C TYR A 356 8.13 -13.26 -18.77
N ALA A 357 8.63 -13.17 -20.01
CA ALA A 357 8.06 -13.87 -21.16
C ALA A 357 8.49 -15.35 -21.29
N SER A 358 9.34 -15.86 -20.39
CA SER A 358 9.94 -17.19 -20.50
C SER A 358 9.32 -18.26 -19.60
N PHE A 359 8.33 -17.92 -18.75
CA PHE A 359 7.66 -18.90 -17.90
C PHE A 359 6.15 -18.79 -17.94
N TYR A 360 5.49 -19.82 -17.43
CA TYR A 360 4.08 -20.05 -17.63
C TYR A 360 3.36 -20.44 -16.34
N HIS A 361 2.10 -20.08 -16.28
CA HIS A 361 1.14 -20.43 -15.24
C HIS A 361 0.02 -21.30 -15.76
N ASN A 362 -0.51 -22.19 -14.91
CA ASN A 362 -1.77 -22.87 -15.14
C ASN A 362 -2.88 -22.08 -14.43
N TYR A 363 -3.80 -21.50 -15.20
CA TYR A 363 -4.87 -20.70 -14.65
C TYR A 363 -6.23 -21.10 -15.25
N LYS A 364 -7.16 -21.51 -14.39
CA LYS A 364 -8.52 -21.93 -14.79
C LYS A 364 -8.52 -22.93 -15.97
N GLY A 365 -7.59 -23.88 -15.97
CA GLY A 365 -7.47 -24.94 -16.98
C GLY A 365 -6.80 -24.53 -18.29
N ARG A 366 -6.23 -23.34 -18.37
CA ARG A 366 -5.44 -22.85 -19.51
C ARG A 366 -4.02 -22.53 -19.07
N ARG A 367 -3.07 -22.62 -20.02
CA ARG A 367 -1.67 -22.20 -19.81
C ARG A 367 -1.49 -20.79 -20.35
N TYR A 368 -1.01 -19.88 -19.50
CA TYR A 368 -0.69 -18.50 -19.88
C TYR A 368 0.79 -18.21 -19.64
N ARG A 369 1.38 -17.45 -20.54
CA ARG A 369 2.73 -16.88 -20.33
C ARG A 369 2.66 -15.81 -19.24
N HIS A 370 3.69 -15.71 -18.39
CA HIS A 370 3.63 -14.86 -17.21
C HIS A 370 3.37 -13.39 -17.54
N ASP A 371 4.01 -12.84 -18.57
CA ASP A 371 3.80 -11.43 -18.97
C ASP A 371 2.34 -11.08 -19.31
N GLN A 372 1.53 -12.07 -19.72
CA GLN A 372 0.10 -11.87 -19.96
C GLN A 372 -0.74 -11.82 -18.67
N VAL A 373 -0.20 -12.33 -17.55
CA VAL A 373 -0.87 -12.43 -16.24
C VAL A 373 -0.04 -11.84 -15.11
N HIS A 374 0.99 -11.08 -15.46
CA HIS A 374 2.02 -10.55 -14.56
C HIS A 374 1.45 -9.90 -13.29
N ASN A 375 0.50 -9.00 -13.44
CA ASN A 375 -0.08 -8.24 -12.33
C ASN A 375 -0.92 -9.10 -11.34
N LEU A 376 -1.14 -10.38 -11.63
CA LEU A 376 -1.89 -11.27 -10.76
C LEU A 376 -1.02 -12.07 -9.78
N PHE A 377 0.30 -12.10 -9.93
CA PHE A 377 1.15 -12.94 -9.08
C PHE A 377 1.05 -12.54 -7.60
N GLY A 378 1.34 -11.28 -7.25
CA GLY A 378 1.21 -10.77 -5.87
C GLY A 378 -0.22 -10.79 -5.35
N TYR A 379 -1.20 -10.55 -6.22
CA TYR A 379 -2.61 -10.69 -5.88
C TYR A 379 -2.94 -12.10 -5.39
N TYR A 380 -2.56 -13.13 -6.17
CA TYR A 380 -2.85 -14.51 -5.80
C TYR A 380 -1.99 -15.04 -4.66
N MET A 381 -0.76 -14.53 -4.48
CA MET A 381 0.03 -14.82 -3.28
C MET A 381 -0.66 -14.29 -2.02
N THR A 382 -1.15 -13.06 -2.02
CA THR A 382 -1.91 -12.49 -0.90
C THR A 382 -3.22 -13.26 -0.65
N ARG A 383 -3.92 -13.61 -1.73
CA ARG A 383 -5.13 -14.42 -1.64
C ARG A 383 -4.84 -15.83 -1.07
N SER A 384 -3.70 -16.44 -1.38
CA SER A 384 -3.31 -17.75 -0.85
C SER A 384 -3.23 -17.75 0.68
N ALA A 385 -2.60 -16.71 1.25
CA ALA A 385 -2.51 -16.51 2.69
C ALA A 385 -3.90 -16.27 3.32
N SER A 386 -4.69 -15.36 2.73
CA SER A 386 -6.04 -15.05 3.22
C SER A 386 -6.96 -16.27 3.20
N GLU A 387 -6.95 -17.08 2.12
CA GLU A 387 -7.72 -18.32 2.03
C GLU A 387 -7.27 -19.37 3.08
N ALA A 388 -5.98 -19.40 3.43
CA ALA A 388 -5.48 -20.26 4.50
C ALA A 388 -5.95 -19.77 5.89
N PHE A 389 -5.97 -18.46 6.14
CA PHE A 389 -6.48 -17.91 7.39
C PHE A 389 -7.97 -18.23 7.59
N GLU A 390 -8.77 -18.19 6.51
CA GLU A 390 -10.17 -18.63 6.57
C GLU A 390 -10.32 -20.11 6.92
N ARG A 391 -9.37 -20.97 6.52
CA ARG A 391 -9.41 -22.39 6.84
C ARG A 391 -8.95 -22.71 8.27
N TYR A 392 -7.90 -22.03 8.75
CA TYR A 392 -7.21 -22.41 10.01
C TYR A 392 -7.60 -21.55 11.21
N VAL A 393 -7.98 -20.30 11.00
CA VAL A 393 -8.36 -19.34 12.05
C VAL A 393 -9.56 -18.49 11.62
N PRO A 394 -10.71 -19.12 11.26
CA PRO A 394 -11.83 -18.44 10.59
C PRO A 394 -12.45 -17.30 11.39
N GLU A 395 -12.38 -17.38 12.73
CA GLU A 395 -13.00 -16.37 13.60
C GLU A 395 -12.11 -15.16 13.86
N LYS A 396 -10.79 -15.27 13.58
CA LYS A 396 -9.80 -14.24 13.92
C LYS A 396 -9.40 -13.42 12.69
N ARG A 397 -9.23 -12.11 12.88
CA ARG A 397 -8.55 -11.25 11.90
C ARG A 397 -7.04 -11.45 12.02
N ILE A 398 -6.38 -11.68 10.90
CA ILE A 398 -4.92 -11.78 10.81
C ILE A 398 -4.42 -10.57 10.01
N LEU A 399 -3.38 -9.90 10.50
CA LEU A 399 -2.74 -8.83 9.71
C LEU A 399 -2.10 -9.44 8.46
N LEU A 400 -2.45 -8.88 7.31
CA LEU A 400 -1.85 -9.24 6.03
C LEU A 400 -1.73 -8.01 5.13
N PHE A 401 -0.56 -7.76 4.62
CA PHE A 401 -0.34 -6.76 3.58
C PHE A 401 0.80 -7.18 2.64
N SER A 402 0.82 -6.60 1.45
CA SER A 402 1.67 -7.04 0.34
C SER A 402 2.36 -5.87 -0.31
N ARG A 403 3.51 -6.10 -0.96
CA ARG A 403 4.17 -5.10 -1.80
C ARG A 403 3.45 -4.98 -3.14
N ALA A 404 3.43 -6.03 -3.93
CA ALA A 404 2.74 -6.00 -5.20
C ALA A 404 1.23 -6.19 -5.05
N SER A 405 0.47 -5.51 -5.90
CA SER A 405 -1.00 -5.51 -5.83
C SER A 405 -1.66 -5.24 -7.18
N TYR A 406 -2.87 -5.79 -7.33
CA TYR A 406 -3.79 -5.52 -8.44
C TYR A 406 -5.19 -5.26 -7.89
N ILE A 407 -6.06 -4.59 -8.65
CA ILE A 407 -7.47 -4.38 -8.28
C ILE A 407 -8.14 -5.72 -7.96
N GLY A 408 -8.79 -5.81 -6.80
CA GLY A 408 -9.38 -7.04 -6.27
C GLY A 408 -8.60 -7.63 -5.10
N MET A 409 -7.26 -7.46 -5.05
CA MET A 409 -6.44 -7.91 -3.92
C MET A 409 -6.81 -7.20 -2.61
N HIS A 410 -7.26 -5.95 -2.67
CA HIS A 410 -7.71 -5.15 -1.52
C HIS A 410 -8.79 -5.84 -0.66
N ARG A 411 -9.41 -6.91 -1.13
CA ARG A 411 -10.35 -7.73 -0.35
C ARG A 411 -9.66 -8.71 0.59
N PHE A 412 -8.41 -9.05 0.32
CA PHE A 412 -7.66 -10.12 0.99
C PHE A 412 -6.56 -9.58 1.90
N GLY A 413 -6.04 -8.40 1.64
CA GLY A 413 -4.98 -7.77 2.41
C GLY A 413 -4.84 -6.29 2.11
N GLY A 414 -4.02 -5.61 2.93
CA GLY A 414 -3.55 -4.25 2.68
C GLY A 414 -2.30 -4.23 1.80
N ILE A 415 -1.70 -3.04 1.68
CA ILE A 415 -0.40 -2.83 1.03
C ILE A 415 0.42 -1.80 1.81
N TRP A 416 1.74 -1.79 1.61
CA TRP A 416 2.52 -0.58 1.88
C TRP A 416 2.97 0.05 0.55
N GLN A 417 3.46 1.27 0.61
CA GLN A 417 3.81 2.04 -0.59
C GLN A 417 5.22 1.72 -1.12
N GLY A 418 5.69 0.49 -0.89
CA GLY A 418 6.95 -0.05 -1.38
C GLY A 418 8.20 0.61 -0.79
N ASP A 419 9.35 0.31 -1.38
CA ASP A 419 10.66 0.78 -0.96
C ASP A 419 10.86 2.25 -1.34
N ASN A 420 10.46 3.15 -0.47
CA ASN A 420 10.69 4.58 -0.61
C ASN A 420 12.09 4.97 -0.12
N ALA A 421 12.52 6.20 -0.37
CA ALA A 421 13.79 6.73 0.12
C ALA A 421 13.60 7.78 1.20
N SER A 422 14.62 7.96 2.06
CA SER A 422 14.66 8.99 3.11
C SER A 422 14.82 10.40 2.51
N TRP A 423 13.83 10.81 1.71
CA TRP A 423 13.78 12.08 0.99
C TRP A 423 12.48 12.84 1.26
N TRP A 424 12.57 14.15 1.35
CA TRP A 424 11.40 15.03 1.52
C TRP A 424 10.39 14.91 0.37
N SER A 425 10.89 14.69 -0.86
CA SER A 425 10.04 14.43 -2.03
C SER A 425 9.23 13.14 -1.89
N HIS A 426 9.79 12.10 -1.26
CA HIS A 426 9.10 10.85 -1.00
C HIS A 426 8.05 10.98 0.11
N LEU A 427 8.31 11.72 1.18
CA LEU A 427 7.28 12.09 2.16
C LEU A 427 6.09 12.76 1.44
N LYS A 428 6.35 13.77 0.61
CA LYS A 428 5.32 14.50 -0.13
C LYS A 428 4.54 13.61 -1.10
N MET A 429 5.24 12.71 -1.79
CA MET A 429 4.65 11.73 -2.71
C MET A 429 3.74 10.74 -1.94
N ASN A 430 4.21 10.20 -0.81
CA ASN A 430 3.44 9.24 -0.01
C ASN A 430 2.15 9.86 0.57
N VAL A 431 2.17 11.15 0.95
CA VAL A 431 0.94 11.87 1.33
C VAL A 431 -0.07 11.89 0.20
N LYS A 432 0.37 12.26 -1.02
CA LYS A 432 -0.48 12.38 -2.21
C LYS A 432 -0.99 11.03 -2.73
N MET A 433 -0.29 9.94 -2.41
CA MET A 433 -0.66 8.58 -2.83
C MET A 433 -1.84 8.02 -2.03
N MET A 434 -2.04 8.43 -0.77
CA MET A 434 -3.08 7.91 0.11
C MET A 434 -4.50 7.94 -0.50
N PRO A 435 -5.00 9.08 -1.03
CA PRO A 435 -6.33 9.10 -1.63
C PRO A 435 -6.43 8.26 -2.90
N SER A 436 -5.36 8.21 -3.73
CA SER A 436 -5.35 7.39 -4.95
C SER A 436 -5.49 5.89 -4.64
N LEU A 437 -4.82 5.40 -3.58
CA LEU A 437 -4.96 4.03 -3.09
C LEU A 437 -6.35 3.77 -2.53
N ASN A 438 -6.92 4.70 -1.75
CA ASN A 438 -8.27 4.56 -1.21
C ASN A 438 -9.34 4.47 -2.31
N MET A 439 -9.19 5.23 -3.41
CA MET A 439 -10.07 5.10 -4.60
C MET A 439 -10.07 3.67 -5.14
N CYS A 440 -8.92 3.00 -5.13
CA CYS A 440 -8.74 1.63 -5.63
C CYS A 440 -9.04 0.53 -4.58
N GLY A 441 -9.57 0.89 -3.42
CA GLY A 441 -9.99 -0.06 -2.40
C GLY A 441 -8.94 -0.38 -1.33
N PHE A 442 -7.69 0.07 -1.50
CA PHE A 442 -6.64 -0.15 -0.52
C PHE A 442 -6.75 0.88 0.61
N LEU A 443 -7.48 0.52 1.66
CA LEU A 443 -7.66 1.36 2.84
C LEU A 443 -6.58 1.10 3.89
N TYR A 444 -6.21 -0.18 4.14
CA TYR A 444 -5.10 -0.50 5.04
C TYR A 444 -3.79 -0.32 4.29
N THR A 445 -3.22 0.87 4.41
CA THR A 445 -1.99 1.27 3.73
C THR A 445 -1.23 2.34 4.52
N GLY A 446 0.06 2.46 4.24
CA GLY A 446 0.99 3.46 4.74
C GLY A 446 2.33 3.33 4.03
N ALA A 447 3.21 4.28 4.27
CA ALA A 447 4.57 4.26 3.76
C ALA A 447 5.55 3.75 4.83
N ASP A 448 6.75 3.37 4.42
CA ASP A 448 7.88 3.21 5.33
C ASP A 448 8.25 4.56 5.89
N VAL A 449 7.92 4.78 7.17
CA VAL A 449 8.15 6.06 7.86
C VAL A 449 9.64 6.34 7.98
N GLY A 450 10.04 7.52 7.57
CA GLY A 450 11.44 7.93 7.52
C GLY A 450 12.16 7.56 6.23
N GLY A 451 11.56 6.68 5.42
CA GLY A 451 12.12 6.13 4.19
C GLY A 451 12.93 4.85 4.43
N PHE A 452 12.77 3.88 3.52
CA PHE A 452 13.48 2.60 3.55
C PHE A 452 14.94 2.78 3.10
N GLY A 453 15.13 3.36 1.91
CA GLY A 453 16.45 3.61 1.33
C GLY A 453 17.08 4.92 1.81
N ALA A 454 18.41 4.99 1.87
CA ALA A 454 19.22 6.11 2.32
C ALA A 454 19.13 6.41 3.84
N ASP A 455 19.95 7.35 4.30
CA ASP A 455 20.07 7.73 5.71
C ASP A 455 19.03 8.81 6.07
N ALA A 456 18.12 8.48 6.95
CA ALA A 456 17.12 9.43 7.42
C ALA A 456 17.71 10.46 8.39
N THR A 457 17.30 11.71 8.27
CA THR A 457 17.56 12.75 9.26
C THR A 457 16.47 12.77 10.34
N GLU A 458 16.79 13.24 11.52
CA GLU A 458 15.86 13.31 12.65
C GLU A 458 14.60 14.13 12.32
N ASP A 459 14.78 15.27 11.67
CA ASP A 459 13.71 16.16 11.25
C ASP A 459 12.76 15.51 10.21
N LEU A 460 13.32 14.76 9.26
CA LEU A 460 12.54 14.04 8.26
C LEU A 460 11.67 12.94 8.91
N VAL A 461 12.26 12.10 9.78
CA VAL A 461 11.51 11.04 10.47
C VAL A 461 10.40 11.63 11.33
N LEU A 462 10.67 12.72 12.04
CA LEU A 462 9.69 13.36 12.91
C LEU A 462 8.54 13.97 12.09
N ARG A 463 8.84 14.70 10.99
CA ARG A 463 7.82 15.24 10.08
C ARG A 463 7.01 14.14 9.39
N TRP A 464 7.66 13.03 9.06
CA TRP A 464 6.95 11.88 8.48
C TRP A 464 5.96 11.27 9.48
N LEU A 465 6.38 11.11 10.74
CA LEU A 465 5.50 10.65 11.82
C LEU A 465 4.32 11.59 12.07
N GLU A 466 4.54 12.92 12.02
CA GLU A 466 3.45 13.92 12.18
C GLU A 466 2.30 13.72 11.17
N PHE A 467 2.59 13.12 10.01
CA PHE A 467 1.56 12.70 9.06
C PHE A 467 1.15 11.23 9.27
N ALA A 468 2.12 10.33 9.45
CA ALA A 468 1.86 8.89 9.46
C ALA A 468 0.99 8.43 10.64
N VAL A 469 0.87 9.23 11.72
CA VAL A 469 -0.08 8.96 12.80
C VAL A 469 -1.54 8.90 12.34
N PHE A 470 -1.83 9.36 11.13
CA PHE A 470 -3.16 9.28 10.51
C PHE A 470 -3.33 8.07 9.60
N THR A 471 -2.25 7.46 9.10
CA THR A 471 -2.32 6.33 8.15
C THR A 471 -2.65 5.03 8.87
N PRO A 472 -3.49 4.13 8.33
CA PRO A 472 -3.81 2.84 8.95
C PRO A 472 -2.57 2.02 9.29
N LEU A 473 -1.69 1.76 8.34
CA LEU A 473 -0.35 1.20 8.57
C LEU A 473 0.59 2.31 9.04
N LEU A 474 1.09 2.20 10.27
CA LEU A 474 2.05 3.12 10.90
C LEU A 474 3.32 2.34 11.27
N ARG A 475 4.22 2.15 10.31
CA ARG A 475 5.45 1.36 10.45
C ARG A 475 6.69 2.18 10.11
N ASN A 476 7.64 2.27 11.05
CA ASN A 476 9.00 2.73 10.76
C ASN A 476 9.79 1.56 10.19
N HIS A 477 10.40 1.74 9.01
CA HIS A 477 11.18 0.69 8.36
C HIS A 477 12.37 1.27 7.61
N SER A 478 13.54 0.61 7.69
CA SER A 478 14.78 1.06 7.04
C SER A 478 15.64 -0.10 6.55
N ALA A 479 16.37 0.13 5.45
CA ALA A 479 17.20 -0.87 4.79
C ALA A 479 18.49 -1.20 5.56
N ARG A 480 19.04 -2.39 5.30
CA ARG A 480 20.40 -2.77 5.72
C ARG A 480 21.44 -1.83 5.10
N GLY A 481 22.43 -1.45 5.90
CA GLY A 481 23.48 -0.54 5.47
C GLY A 481 23.14 0.95 5.59
N THR A 482 21.89 1.31 5.89
CA THR A 482 21.50 2.67 6.21
C THR A 482 21.61 2.97 7.71
N ARG A 483 21.53 4.26 8.06
CA ARG A 483 21.46 4.69 9.46
C ARG A 483 20.32 3.97 10.18
N ARG A 484 20.59 3.47 11.38
CA ARG A 484 19.53 2.96 12.27
C ARG A 484 18.60 4.10 12.65
N GLN A 485 17.28 3.91 12.41
CA GLN A 485 16.28 4.97 12.61
C GLN A 485 15.17 4.58 13.60
N GLU A 486 15.44 3.62 14.50
CA GLU A 486 14.60 3.42 15.67
C GLU A 486 14.56 4.74 16.46
N VAL A 487 13.37 5.25 16.73
CA VAL A 487 13.18 6.65 17.18
C VAL A 487 13.86 6.98 18.51
N TYR A 488 14.14 5.99 19.35
CA TYR A 488 14.90 6.16 20.59
C TYR A 488 16.40 6.44 20.35
N ARG A 489 16.91 6.34 19.13
CA ARG A 489 18.30 6.61 18.74
C ARG A 489 18.54 8.08 18.35
N PHE A 490 17.50 8.87 18.21
CA PHE A 490 17.60 10.29 17.89
C PHE A 490 17.73 11.16 19.15
N SER A 491 18.13 12.42 18.96
CA SER A 491 18.46 13.32 20.07
C SER A 491 17.25 13.82 20.85
N HIS A 492 16.09 13.97 20.17
CA HIS A 492 14.84 14.49 20.77
C HIS A 492 13.80 13.38 20.93
N VAL A 493 14.17 12.32 21.66
CA VAL A 493 13.33 11.12 21.88
C VAL A 493 11.94 11.47 22.43
N GLU A 494 11.86 12.49 23.30
CA GLU A 494 10.60 12.96 23.89
C GLU A 494 9.60 13.47 22.85
N LYS A 495 10.08 14.09 21.75
CA LYS A 495 9.19 14.54 20.66
C LYS A 495 8.63 13.36 19.86
N PHE A 496 9.45 12.34 19.64
CA PHE A 496 8.99 11.11 18.98
C PHE A 496 7.96 10.38 19.83
N ALA A 497 8.22 10.24 21.14
CA ALA A 497 7.27 9.63 22.06
C ALA A 497 5.93 10.38 22.09
N ASP A 498 5.98 11.71 22.06
CA ASP A 498 4.78 12.56 22.06
C ASP A 498 4.00 12.41 20.74
N VAL A 499 4.67 12.52 19.59
CA VAL A 499 4.02 12.39 18.28
C VAL A 499 3.43 10.97 18.09
N ILE A 500 4.17 9.91 18.44
CA ILE A 500 3.64 8.54 18.38
C ILE A 500 2.45 8.40 19.35
N GLY A 501 2.53 9.00 20.54
CA GLY A 501 1.43 9.01 21.51
C GLY A 501 0.13 9.61 20.97
N VAL A 502 0.21 10.57 20.05
CA VAL A 502 -0.98 11.13 19.38
C VAL A 502 -1.76 10.05 18.65
N ARG A 503 -1.08 9.06 18.02
CA ARG A 503 -1.77 7.94 17.36
C ARG A 503 -2.79 7.29 18.27
N TYR A 504 -2.44 7.02 19.51
CA TYR A 504 -3.28 6.32 20.48
C TYR A 504 -4.41 7.22 21.01
N GLN A 505 -4.20 8.54 20.99
CA GLN A 505 -5.26 9.49 21.33
C GLN A 505 -6.33 9.57 20.23
N ILE A 506 -5.92 9.58 18.95
CA ILE A 506 -6.83 9.70 17.80
C ILE A 506 -7.30 8.35 17.23
N LEU A 507 -6.79 7.23 17.76
CA LEU A 507 -7.10 5.90 17.25
C LEU A 507 -8.59 5.59 17.19
N PRO A 508 -9.44 5.98 18.17
CA PRO A 508 -10.87 5.80 18.06
C PRO A 508 -11.49 6.41 16.80
N TYR A 509 -11.03 7.60 16.41
CA TYR A 509 -11.47 8.25 15.17
C TYR A 509 -10.92 7.54 13.93
N ILE A 510 -9.61 7.25 13.90
CA ILE A 510 -8.94 6.61 12.76
C ILE A 510 -9.56 5.24 12.46
N TYR A 511 -9.74 4.41 13.49
CA TYR A 511 -10.36 3.11 13.37
C TYR A 511 -11.82 3.20 12.92
N SER A 512 -12.60 4.11 13.50
CA SER A 512 -13.99 4.35 13.10
C SER A 512 -14.11 4.77 11.63
N GLU A 513 -13.29 5.71 11.15
CA GLU A 513 -13.30 6.16 9.75
C GLU A 513 -12.87 5.06 8.79
N TYR A 514 -11.85 4.27 9.16
CA TYR A 514 -11.42 3.09 8.40
C TYR A 514 -12.56 2.06 8.25
N MET A 515 -13.18 1.69 9.37
CA MET A 515 -14.26 0.69 9.37
C MET A 515 -15.48 1.15 8.57
N LYS A 516 -15.90 2.42 8.73
CA LYS A 516 -16.98 3.00 7.94
C LYS A 516 -16.65 3.01 6.46
N ALA A 517 -15.43 3.39 6.09
CA ALA A 517 -14.99 3.42 4.69
C ALA A 517 -14.96 1.99 4.08
N ALA A 518 -14.47 1.00 4.82
CA ALA A 518 -14.43 -0.39 4.37
C ALA A 518 -15.84 -0.98 4.20
N LEU A 519 -16.71 -0.79 5.18
CA LEU A 519 -18.04 -1.40 5.20
C LEU A 519 -19.06 -0.70 4.27
N ARG A 520 -18.84 0.58 3.96
CA ARG A 520 -19.72 1.38 3.08
C ARG A 520 -19.17 1.57 1.67
N ASN A 521 -18.02 0.99 1.35
CA ASN A 521 -17.35 1.17 0.06
C ASN A 521 -17.05 2.63 -0.27
N THR A 522 -16.54 3.39 0.72
CA THR A 522 -16.15 4.79 0.58
C THR A 522 -14.66 4.97 0.83
N MET A 523 -14.19 6.19 1.00
CA MET A 523 -12.79 6.54 1.26
C MET A 523 -12.59 7.02 2.69
N MET A 524 -11.44 6.72 3.29
CA MET A 524 -10.99 7.32 4.54
C MET A 524 -10.26 8.63 4.28
N PHE A 525 -9.33 8.66 3.31
CA PHE A 525 -8.59 9.85 2.88
C PHE A 525 -9.25 10.45 1.65
N ASN A 526 -9.73 11.68 1.76
CA ASN A 526 -10.41 12.39 0.68
C ASN A 526 -9.60 13.63 0.25
N PRO A 527 -9.36 13.84 -1.06
CA PRO A 527 -8.91 15.14 -1.57
C PRO A 527 -9.93 16.24 -1.21
N LEU A 528 -9.48 17.50 -1.07
CA LEU A 528 -10.39 18.61 -0.81
C LEU A 528 -11.49 18.73 -1.87
N ALA A 529 -11.14 18.49 -3.13
CA ALA A 529 -12.07 18.51 -4.26
C ALA A 529 -13.27 17.55 -4.12
N PHE A 530 -13.15 16.48 -3.34
CA PHE A 530 -14.22 15.49 -3.18
C PHE A 530 -15.35 15.97 -2.27
N LEU A 531 -15.04 16.91 -1.35
CA LEU A 531 -16.01 17.55 -0.48
C LEU A 531 -16.41 18.95 -0.98
N TYR A 532 -15.54 19.58 -1.78
CA TYR A 532 -15.70 20.95 -2.28
C TYR A 532 -15.44 21.00 -3.80
N GLY A 533 -16.15 20.21 -4.58
CA GLY A 533 -15.95 20.07 -6.04
C GLY A 533 -16.13 21.38 -6.82
N GLU A 534 -17.06 22.24 -6.40
CA GLU A 534 -17.31 23.55 -7.02
C GLU A 534 -16.22 24.60 -6.71
N ASP A 535 -15.38 24.34 -5.69
CA ASP A 535 -14.32 25.27 -5.29
C ASP A 535 -13.06 25.06 -6.13
N ALA A 536 -12.80 25.97 -7.07
CA ALA A 536 -11.67 25.90 -7.99
C ALA A 536 -10.30 25.85 -7.27
N LEU A 537 -10.18 26.49 -6.09
CA LEU A 537 -8.95 26.43 -5.30
C LEU A 537 -8.80 25.08 -4.59
N ALA A 538 -9.89 24.54 -4.05
CA ALA A 538 -9.87 23.21 -3.43
C ALA A 538 -9.44 22.11 -4.42
N ARG A 539 -9.81 22.25 -5.70
CA ARG A 539 -9.40 21.32 -6.77
C ARG A 539 -7.90 21.34 -7.07
N GLN A 540 -7.20 22.42 -6.75
CA GLN A 540 -5.75 22.57 -6.98
C GLN A 540 -4.90 22.13 -5.80
N VAL A 541 -5.50 21.85 -4.63
CA VAL A 541 -4.77 21.44 -3.44
C VAL A 541 -4.50 19.95 -3.46
N GLU A 542 -3.23 19.56 -3.46
CA GLU A 542 -2.80 18.16 -3.55
C GLU A 542 -2.11 17.62 -2.29
N ASP A 543 -1.85 18.45 -1.30
CA ASP A 543 -1.07 18.11 -0.10
C ASP A 543 -1.81 18.42 1.20
N GLN A 544 -3.13 18.53 1.11
CA GLN A 544 -4.06 18.61 2.23
C GLN A 544 -5.16 17.56 2.00
N LEU A 545 -5.53 16.84 3.03
CA LEU A 545 -6.47 15.74 2.94
C LEU A 545 -7.50 15.80 4.05
N PHE A 546 -8.74 15.43 3.75
CA PHE A 546 -9.72 15.10 4.77
C PHE A 546 -9.55 13.63 5.20
N ILE A 547 -9.66 13.38 6.51
CA ILE A 547 -9.80 12.05 7.08
C ILE A 547 -11.27 11.92 7.48
N GLY A 548 -11.99 11.02 6.81
CA GLY A 548 -13.45 11.07 6.82
C GLY A 548 -13.97 12.39 6.27
N GLU A 549 -14.91 13.01 6.98
CA GLU A 549 -15.49 14.31 6.62
C GLU A 549 -15.24 15.40 7.68
N ASN A 550 -14.76 15.02 8.87
CA ASN A 550 -14.78 15.90 10.04
C ASN A 550 -13.50 16.71 10.19
N VAL A 551 -12.36 16.18 9.82
CA VAL A 551 -11.06 16.82 10.03
C VAL A 551 -10.22 16.84 8.77
N MET A 552 -9.51 17.97 8.58
CA MET A 552 -8.51 18.15 7.54
C MET A 552 -7.12 18.11 8.16
N VAL A 553 -6.16 17.52 7.44
CA VAL A 553 -4.73 17.52 7.76
C VAL A 553 -3.94 18.20 6.65
N ALA A 554 -2.90 18.92 7.01
CA ALA A 554 -2.03 19.67 6.10
C ALA A 554 -0.56 19.44 6.52
N PRO A 555 0.04 18.29 6.18
CA PRO A 555 1.38 17.93 6.65
C PRO A 555 2.46 18.89 6.12
N VAL A 556 3.50 19.09 6.91
CA VAL A 556 4.69 19.84 6.50
C VAL A 556 5.65 18.87 5.82
N CYS A 557 5.81 19.02 4.49
CA CYS A 557 6.65 18.15 3.66
C CYS A 557 7.91 18.85 3.13
N GLU A 558 8.38 19.89 3.81
CA GLU A 558 9.57 20.65 3.42
C GLU A 558 10.51 20.83 4.62
N GLN A 559 11.81 20.77 4.33
CA GLN A 559 12.84 20.93 5.35
C GLN A 559 13.02 22.40 5.75
N ASN A 560 13.46 22.62 7.01
CA ASN A 560 13.82 23.93 7.54
C ASN A 560 12.68 24.98 7.57
N VAL A 561 11.44 24.53 7.65
CA VAL A 561 10.28 25.40 7.79
C VAL A 561 9.57 25.19 9.12
N SER A 562 9.02 26.26 9.69
CA SER A 562 8.28 26.23 10.96
C SER A 562 6.75 26.12 10.76
N GLY A 563 6.29 26.06 9.54
CA GLY A 563 4.89 25.99 9.17
C GLY A 563 4.69 26.06 7.66
N ARG A 564 3.46 26.22 7.22
CA ARG A 564 3.13 26.28 5.80
C ARG A 564 1.89 27.13 5.53
N VAL A 565 1.67 27.49 4.27
CA VAL A 565 0.40 28.03 3.81
C VAL A 565 -0.61 26.88 3.70
N VAL A 566 -1.79 27.07 4.28
CA VAL A 566 -2.92 26.13 4.25
C VAL A 566 -4.10 26.81 3.59
N TYR A 567 -4.77 26.11 2.68
CA TYR A 567 -6.05 26.52 2.13
C TYR A 567 -7.19 25.96 3.00
N PHE A 568 -8.05 26.82 3.48
CA PHE A 568 -9.26 26.47 4.22
C PHE A 568 -10.47 26.63 3.30
N PRO A 569 -11.15 25.51 2.92
CA PRO A 569 -12.31 25.60 2.05
C PRO A 569 -13.56 26.17 2.75
N GLU A 570 -13.58 26.12 4.07
CA GLU A 570 -14.59 26.69 4.96
C GLU A 570 -13.96 27.09 6.30
N ARG A 571 -14.78 27.55 7.23
CA ARG A 571 -14.36 27.90 8.58
C ARG A 571 -13.95 26.66 9.36
N MET A 572 -12.71 26.64 9.92
CA MET A 572 -12.12 25.49 10.62
C MET A 572 -11.39 25.90 11.88
N LYS A 573 -11.44 25.04 12.90
CA LYS A 573 -10.75 25.20 14.18
C LYS A 573 -9.50 24.32 14.22
N GLN A 574 -8.37 24.92 14.51
CA GLN A 574 -7.11 24.17 14.73
C GLN A 574 -7.11 23.53 16.11
N LEU A 575 -6.79 22.23 16.15
CA LEU A 575 -6.43 21.48 17.34
C LEU A 575 -4.97 21.07 17.23
N ILE A 576 -4.21 21.34 18.30
CA ILE A 576 -2.76 21.06 18.37
C ILE A 576 -2.53 19.99 19.43
N PHE A 577 -1.92 18.87 19.03
CA PHE A 577 -1.49 17.81 19.93
C PHE A 577 -0.04 18.05 20.28
N LYS A 578 0.25 18.17 21.57
CA LYS A 578 1.58 18.42 22.12
C LYS A 578 1.66 18.00 23.59
N ASN A 579 2.72 17.28 23.96
CA ASN A 579 2.96 16.83 25.35
C ASN A 579 1.75 16.08 25.95
N GLY A 580 1.11 15.21 25.16
CA GLY A 580 -0.07 14.46 25.58
C GLY A 580 -1.36 15.28 25.74
N ILE A 581 -1.34 16.58 25.44
CA ILE A 581 -2.46 17.52 25.58
C ILE A 581 -2.96 17.96 24.20
N VAL A 582 -4.28 18.15 24.10
CA VAL A 582 -4.91 18.77 22.95
C VAL A 582 -5.26 20.20 23.29
N GLU A 583 -4.62 21.13 22.60
CA GLU A 583 -4.86 22.57 22.69
C GLU A 583 -5.86 22.99 21.61
N GLU A 584 -6.94 23.64 22.00
CA GLU A 584 -7.86 24.32 21.08
C GLU A 584 -7.28 25.69 20.71
N ALA A 585 -6.78 25.80 19.49
CA ALA A 585 -6.09 27.01 19.04
C ALA A 585 -7.01 27.93 18.23
N LYS A 586 -6.50 28.51 17.16
CA LYS A 586 -7.16 29.52 16.34
C LYS A 586 -8.25 28.92 15.44
N VAL A 587 -9.29 29.68 15.18
CA VAL A 587 -10.25 29.46 14.09
C VAL A 587 -9.76 30.21 12.85
N TYR A 588 -9.77 29.54 11.70
CA TYR A 588 -9.42 30.06 10.39
C TYR A 588 -10.68 30.21 9.55
N GLU A 589 -10.80 31.34 8.89
CA GLU A 589 -11.86 31.61 7.91
C GLU A 589 -11.46 30.99 6.54
N LYS A 590 -12.45 30.87 5.62
CA LYS A 590 -12.19 30.40 4.24
C LYS A 590 -11.08 31.22 3.56
N GLY A 591 -10.16 30.54 2.89
CA GLY A 591 -9.06 31.17 2.14
C GLY A 591 -7.68 30.64 2.57
N PHE A 592 -6.62 31.27 2.09
CA PHE A 592 -5.25 30.92 2.43
C PHE A 592 -4.80 31.60 3.73
N SER A 593 -4.15 30.84 4.59
CA SER A 593 -3.50 31.35 5.80
C SER A 593 -2.16 30.64 6.03
N TYR A 594 -1.18 31.40 6.49
CA TYR A 594 0.03 30.77 7.03
C TYR A 594 -0.26 30.22 8.42
N VAL A 595 0.10 28.96 8.62
CA VAL A 595 -0.09 28.25 9.89
C VAL A 595 1.28 27.82 10.42
N GLU A 596 1.59 28.27 11.64
CA GLU A 596 2.74 27.77 12.35
C GLU A 596 2.50 26.34 12.82
N MET A 597 3.44 25.45 12.50
CA MET A 597 3.43 24.03 12.84
C MET A 597 4.82 23.63 13.33
N PRO A 598 5.17 23.94 14.58
CA PRO A 598 6.45 23.57 15.15
C PRO A 598 6.67 22.05 15.08
N MET A 599 7.89 21.65 14.80
CA MET A 599 8.28 20.24 14.72
C MET A 599 8.09 19.53 16.07
N GLY A 600 7.51 18.35 16.07
CA GLY A 600 7.10 17.59 17.27
C GLY A 600 5.70 17.92 17.74
N THR A 601 4.87 18.53 16.88
CA THR A 601 3.44 18.78 17.16
C THR A 601 2.59 18.24 16.02
N VAL A 602 1.42 17.70 16.33
CA VAL A 602 0.47 17.22 15.33
C VAL A 602 -0.71 18.19 15.26
N HIS A 603 -1.07 18.58 14.05
CA HIS A 603 -2.11 19.57 13.80
C HIS A 603 -3.26 18.98 13.00
N ILE A 604 -4.48 19.20 13.45
CA ILE A 604 -5.68 18.93 12.68
C ILE A 604 -6.56 20.19 12.59
N PHE A 605 -7.39 20.26 11.57
CA PHE A 605 -8.37 21.33 11.37
C PHE A 605 -9.76 20.73 11.38
N LEU A 606 -10.48 20.96 12.48
CA LEU A 606 -11.84 20.49 12.69
C LEU A 606 -12.82 21.41 11.96
N ARG A 607 -13.74 20.83 11.22
CA ARG A 607 -14.82 21.55 10.53
C ARG A 607 -15.85 22.09 11.50
N GLU A 608 -16.41 23.26 11.22
CA GLU A 608 -17.52 23.83 11.99
C GLU A 608 -18.75 22.92 11.94
N GLY A 609 -19.36 22.68 13.09
CA GLY A 609 -20.54 21.81 13.20
C GLY A 609 -20.25 20.31 13.23
N TYR A 610 -18.98 19.89 13.32
CA TYR A 610 -18.59 18.49 13.39
C TYR A 610 -17.95 18.13 14.74
N LEU A 611 -17.94 16.83 15.04
CA LEU A 611 -17.34 16.24 16.25
C LEU A 611 -16.04 15.52 15.93
N PHE A 612 -15.09 15.59 16.86
CA PHE A 612 -13.86 14.83 16.82
C PHE A 612 -13.61 14.14 18.18
N PRO A 613 -13.74 12.80 18.26
CA PRO A 613 -13.51 12.05 19.48
C PRO A 613 -12.01 11.78 19.69
N VAL A 614 -11.53 11.96 20.91
CA VAL A 614 -10.14 11.76 21.32
C VAL A 614 -10.11 10.95 22.61
N ALA A 615 -9.35 9.85 22.66
CA ALA A 615 -9.05 9.07 23.85
C ALA A 615 -7.92 9.69 24.67
N LYS A 616 -7.72 9.17 25.87
CA LYS A 616 -6.57 9.54 26.71
C LYS A 616 -5.23 9.09 26.09
N GLY A 617 -5.24 8.03 25.26
CA GLY A 617 -4.07 7.35 24.73
C GLY A 617 -3.68 6.12 25.55
N GLY A 618 -2.57 5.47 25.16
CA GLY A 618 -2.06 4.24 25.76
C GLY A 618 -0.61 3.96 25.35
N LYS A 619 -0.03 2.86 25.83
CA LYS A 619 1.30 2.38 25.45
C LYS A 619 1.23 1.35 24.31
N CYS A 620 0.07 0.77 24.13
CA CYS A 620 -0.33 -0.11 23.04
C CYS A 620 -1.82 0.12 22.77
N VAL A 621 -2.35 -0.51 21.75
CA VAL A 621 -3.78 -0.39 21.37
C VAL A 621 -4.69 -0.91 22.46
N GLU A 622 -4.30 -1.98 23.18
CA GLU A 622 -5.06 -2.58 24.28
C GLU A 622 -5.22 -1.65 25.48
N ASP A 623 -4.31 -0.70 25.67
CA ASP A 623 -4.39 0.30 26.75
C ASP A 623 -5.38 1.44 26.44
N VAL A 624 -5.80 1.58 25.18
CA VAL A 624 -6.69 2.68 24.76
C VAL A 624 -8.13 2.39 25.19
N ASP A 625 -8.70 3.27 26.00
CA ASP A 625 -10.12 3.23 26.31
C ASP A 625 -10.92 3.85 25.16
N PHE A 626 -11.57 3.00 24.37
CA PHE A 626 -12.39 3.40 23.22
C PHE A 626 -13.79 3.90 23.62
N GLU A 627 -14.12 3.87 24.89
CA GLU A 627 -15.41 4.32 25.42
C GLU A 627 -15.33 5.65 26.18
N ASP A 628 -14.20 5.92 26.86
CA ASP A 628 -13.95 7.19 27.57
C ASP A 628 -13.30 8.20 26.62
N LEU A 629 -14.15 8.92 25.86
CA LEU A 629 -13.73 9.84 24.82
C LEU A 629 -14.05 11.28 25.17
N LYS A 630 -13.05 12.15 25.03
CA LYS A 630 -13.27 13.59 25.01
C LYS A 630 -13.70 14.03 23.60
N LEU A 631 -14.85 14.71 23.52
CA LEU A 631 -15.39 15.20 22.25
C LEU A 631 -15.00 16.65 22.04
N TYR A 632 -14.35 16.95 20.88
CA TYR A 632 -14.04 18.30 20.45
C TYR A 632 -15.01 18.74 19.36
N SER A 633 -15.50 19.97 19.46
CA SER A 633 -16.43 20.58 18.49
C SER A 633 -16.31 22.09 18.53
N PHE A 634 -16.85 22.78 17.53
CA PHE A 634 -17.10 24.22 17.58
C PHE A 634 -18.23 24.60 16.61
N GLY A 635 -18.83 25.75 16.83
CA GLY A 635 -20.04 26.20 16.14
C GLY A 635 -21.29 26.04 16.99
N GLU A 636 -22.43 26.49 16.48
CA GLU A 636 -23.71 26.50 17.22
C GLU A 636 -24.50 25.21 17.02
N GLU A 637 -24.47 24.66 15.81
CA GLU A 637 -25.16 23.40 15.45
C GLU A 637 -24.16 22.27 15.26
N ILE A 638 -24.10 21.32 16.21
CA ILE A 638 -23.17 20.20 16.17
C ILE A 638 -23.89 18.95 15.69
N LYS A 639 -23.41 18.38 14.58
CA LYS A 639 -23.90 17.13 14.01
C LYS A 639 -23.43 15.96 14.89
N PRO A 640 -24.30 14.99 15.20
CA PRO A 640 -23.86 13.76 15.85
C PRO A 640 -22.84 13.03 14.98
N TYR A 641 -21.87 12.37 15.64
CA TYR A 641 -20.85 11.59 14.95
C TYR A 641 -21.18 10.09 15.02
N GLU A 642 -21.20 9.44 13.87
CA GLU A 642 -21.33 7.99 13.78
C GLU A 642 -20.00 7.35 14.16
N TYR A 643 -19.93 6.79 15.33
CA TYR A 643 -18.76 6.15 15.90
C TYR A 643 -18.87 4.63 15.79
N TYR A 644 -17.93 4.01 15.10
CA TYR A 644 -17.84 2.56 14.99
C TYR A 644 -16.94 1.99 16.09
N LEU A 645 -17.40 0.94 16.76
CA LEU A 645 -16.64 0.23 17.77
C LEU A 645 -17.07 -1.24 17.84
N ASP A 646 -16.11 -2.15 17.58
CA ASP A 646 -16.21 -3.61 17.75
C ASP A 646 -15.14 -4.11 18.74
N ASP A 647 -14.91 -5.43 18.81
CA ASP A 647 -13.84 -6.01 19.64
C ASP A 647 -12.43 -5.82 19.01
N GLY A 648 -12.34 -5.56 17.70
CA GLY A 648 -11.08 -5.38 16.99
C GLY A 648 -10.35 -6.66 16.59
N GLU A 649 -10.84 -7.83 16.98
CA GLU A 649 -10.16 -9.12 16.78
C GLU A 649 -10.98 -10.11 15.95
N THR A 650 -12.28 -10.21 16.22
CA THR A 650 -13.16 -11.15 15.55
C THR A 650 -13.69 -10.63 14.22
N LYS A 651 -14.25 -11.52 13.40
CA LYS A 651 -14.88 -11.16 12.13
C LYS A 651 -16.34 -10.69 12.27
N ASP A 652 -16.81 -10.43 13.48
CA ASP A 652 -18.08 -9.74 13.71
C ASP A 652 -17.90 -8.23 13.60
N PHE A 653 -18.12 -7.69 12.40
CA PHE A 653 -17.89 -6.29 12.06
C PHE A 653 -19.03 -5.67 11.25
N THR A 654 -20.27 -5.98 11.53
CA THR A 654 -21.42 -5.36 10.84
C THR A 654 -21.62 -3.90 11.28
N ILE A 655 -22.05 -3.04 10.35
CA ILE A 655 -22.34 -1.62 10.66
C ILE A 655 -23.48 -1.48 11.67
N GLU A 656 -24.53 -2.26 11.50
CA GLU A 656 -25.78 -2.17 12.25
C GLU A 656 -25.59 -2.44 13.74
N SER A 657 -24.66 -3.32 14.10
CA SER A 657 -24.41 -3.72 15.49
C SER A 657 -23.34 -2.89 16.19
N HIS A 658 -22.47 -2.21 15.43
CA HIS A 658 -21.26 -1.58 16.00
C HIS A 658 -21.20 -0.06 15.85
N VAL A 659 -22.14 0.58 15.14
CA VAL A 659 -22.20 2.05 15.06
C VAL A 659 -23.09 2.61 16.18
N ARG A 660 -22.56 3.56 16.92
CA ARG A 660 -23.31 4.39 17.89
C ARG A 660 -23.15 5.88 17.56
N MET A 661 -24.12 6.68 17.99
CA MET A 661 -24.09 8.13 17.80
C MET A 661 -23.47 8.82 19.01
N LEU A 662 -22.37 9.56 18.78
CA LEU A 662 -21.82 10.47 19.78
C LEU A 662 -22.42 11.86 19.57
N SER A 663 -22.83 12.51 20.64
CA SER A 663 -23.35 13.89 20.64
C SER A 663 -22.82 14.68 21.84
N CYS A 664 -22.68 15.99 21.70
CA CYS A 664 -22.32 16.91 22.79
C CYS A 664 -23.50 17.15 23.71
#